data_f6458952b7637923b3589d1c92813e42
#
_entry.id   f6458952b7637923b3589d1c92813e42
#
_cell.length_a   1.000
_cell.length_b   1.000
_cell.length_c   1.000
_cell.angle_alpha   90.00
_cell.angle_beta   90.00
_cell.angle_gamma   90.00
#
_symmetry.space_group_name_H-M   'P 1'
#
loop_
_entity.id
_entity.type
_entity.pdbx_description
1 polymer ?
#
loop_
_entity_poly.entity_id
_entity_poly.type
_entity_poly.pdbx_seq_one_letter_code
_entity_poly.pdbx_strand_id
1 'polypeptide(L)'
;VIHLVEHAVGLGAHAGRADRREPIDLASLDGGVIVEVECDLFAVHGEGGRRHPLGVVPSGALLRAVPARGEVRVIAVPSGDGALARVPASLLAGLGKDREFRLAVHTWDNTLALIIGDPEATDRTELLADHAAERVDRDTKRLDSLRGTRVERTKQVGGRFRGMLGSLFSAPNEILAVDPNSAPELRACRHVAILAGVPVERIPRRLVDSADRPMQQVFAMLAGCGVRDVALEGRWWERDHGPILARSTDGDPMALYPVAGGTMAQRYVKGRGIPATMVDEASARSIHPVAHVFLPALPDEVRDVRGLIRFMLSGSVPDLVWAAAAAALASLIGLIVPYATGLLVEHTIPGDDFRGLVFVASMLVAALSASAVAQYVSRLYLLRTEGRAGQRAIGAVVHRLLSLPAPFFKRFNAGDLADRLGCLDDLQSALTQAAIGGVIGGTFAVGYLGLMLLMQPSAALVAAAVMLAMLAFTVLVVRSQARLSADSAERSGRLSGFALQLFGGIETLRTAGGEEAALLQWLQRFRRQQRTELDASKRGAALRVVATCVPLGAIALLWPVFAAAGASLGEYMAFNAAFIAAIFGVIQLGEALGDVAIVLPFLQRLEPILQEEPERLESALQPGQLRGNLALSNVRFGYPGSADEVLKGVSIEIPAGASVAIVGASGSGKSTIIRLLLGLERPSSGRVLVDGQDLARLDPVAVRRQMGVVMQKGQVIPGTVAENILGSTLLTLDDAWDAAEQAGLAEDIEAMPMGMHTYVNPSTLSGGQQQKVLLARALLGKPRVVVLDEATSALDEQSQATVVESMERLDVTRIAVAHRVSTIRTCDRIYVIERGVVAQQGTFDELLSQPGAFRRLVERQLAELDPAADDAPDDGADGPDAADEA
;
A
#
# COMPACT_ATOMS: atom_id res chain seq x y z
N VAL A 1 -29.00 25.31 -25.57
CA VAL A 1 -27.54 25.39 -25.64
C VAL A 1 -27.06 25.25 -27.09
N ILE A 2 -27.51 24.19 -27.84
CA ILE A 2 -27.18 24.00 -29.27
C ILE A 2 -27.53 25.26 -30.08
N HIS A 3 -28.72 25.82 -29.91
CA HIS A 3 -29.12 27.08 -30.52
C HIS A 3 -28.23 28.28 -30.17
N LEU A 4 -27.63 28.30 -29.00
CA LEU A 4 -26.73 29.37 -28.56
C LEU A 4 -25.39 29.32 -29.28
N VAL A 5 -24.85 28.12 -29.51
CA VAL A 5 -23.61 27.90 -30.27
C VAL A 5 -23.85 28.24 -31.76
N GLU A 6 -24.94 27.73 -32.34
CA GLU A 6 -25.34 28.03 -33.73
C GLU A 6 -25.61 29.54 -33.90
N HIS A 7 -26.27 30.17 -32.98
CA HIS A 7 -26.53 31.61 -32.99
C HIS A 7 -25.26 32.45 -32.96
N ALA A 8 -24.32 32.08 -32.08
CA ALA A 8 -23.01 32.73 -31.99
C ALA A 8 -22.21 32.59 -33.30
N VAL A 9 -22.23 31.41 -33.93
CA VAL A 9 -21.58 31.15 -35.22
C VAL A 9 -22.27 31.96 -36.34
N GLY A 10 -23.61 32.10 -36.34
CA GLY A 10 -24.35 32.94 -37.24
C GLY A 10 -24.03 34.43 -37.15
N LEU A 11 -23.53 34.88 -35.97
CA LEU A 11 -23.08 36.26 -35.73
C LEU A 11 -21.58 36.49 -36.00
N GLY A 12 -20.85 35.45 -36.45
CA GLY A 12 -19.44 35.57 -36.83
C GLY A 12 -18.42 34.96 -35.86
N ALA A 13 -18.89 34.14 -34.90
CA ALA A 13 -17.98 33.33 -34.07
C ALA A 13 -17.45 32.13 -34.88
N HIS A 14 -16.26 31.65 -34.53
CA HIS A 14 -15.66 30.50 -35.19
C HIS A 14 -16.19 29.19 -34.60
N ALA A 15 -16.82 28.36 -35.44
CA ALA A 15 -17.28 27.03 -35.03
C ALA A 15 -16.08 26.10 -34.77
N GLY A 16 -16.18 25.29 -33.74
CA GLY A 16 -15.21 24.26 -33.39
C GLY A 16 -15.90 23.08 -32.68
N ARG A 17 -15.13 22.10 -32.32
CA ARG A 17 -15.59 20.95 -31.55
C ARG A 17 -14.86 20.94 -30.22
N ALA A 18 -15.59 20.78 -29.11
CA ALA A 18 -15.01 20.54 -27.82
C ALA A 18 -14.57 19.07 -27.77
N ASP A 19 -13.32 18.83 -27.45
CA ASP A 19 -12.78 17.49 -27.24
C ASP A 19 -12.37 17.37 -25.76
N ARG A 20 -12.77 16.30 -25.09
CA ARG A 20 -12.36 15.96 -23.73
C ARG A 20 -10.85 15.89 -23.56
N ARG A 21 -10.12 15.55 -24.63
CA ARG A 21 -8.67 15.40 -24.63
C ARG A 21 -7.93 16.72 -24.72
N GLU A 22 -8.58 17.78 -25.15
CA GLU A 22 -8.00 19.10 -25.32
C GLU A 22 -8.54 20.12 -24.29
N PRO A 23 -7.85 20.33 -23.15
CA PRO A 23 -8.22 21.37 -22.19
C PRO A 23 -8.19 22.76 -22.85
N ILE A 24 -9.18 23.58 -22.52
CA ILE A 24 -9.22 24.98 -22.96
C ILE A 24 -8.43 25.79 -21.94
N ASP A 25 -7.27 26.32 -22.34
CA ASP A 25 -6.48 27.22 -21.51
C ASP A 25 -7.10 28.61 -21.51
N LEU A 26 -7.69 29.00 -20.36
CA LEU A 26 -8.39 30.28 -20.24
C LEU A 26 -7.43 31.49 -20.29
N ALA A 27 -6.13 31.30 -19.96
CA ALA A 27 -5.15 32.36 -20.04
C ALA A 27 -4.76 32.71 -21.50
N SER A 28 -4.95 31.78 -22.43
CA SER A 28 -4.60 31.98 -23.85
C SER A 28 -5.77 32.45 -24.73
N LEU A 29 -6.98 32.65 -24.12
CA LEU A 29 -8.15 33.06 -24.90
C LEU A 29 -8.08 34.50 -25.31
N ASP A 30 -8.23 34.76 -26.62
CA ASP A 30 -8.48 36.11 -27.18
C ASP A 30 -10.02 36.27 -27.39
N GLY A 31 -10.71 36.57 -26.27
CA GLY A 31 -12.16 36.72 -26.26
C GLY A 31 -12.87 35.76 -25.32
N GLY A 32 -13.77 34.91 -25.86
CA GLY A 32 -14.52 33.94 -25.07
C GLY A 32 -14.82 32.66 -25.84
N VAL A 33 -15.25 31.63 -25.14
CA VAL A 33 -15.68 30.34 -25.72
C VAL A 33 -16.99 29.92 -25.12
N ILE A 34 -18.00 29.68 -25.98
CA ILE A 34 -19.25 29.05 -25.56
C ILE A 34 -19.10 27.55 -25.85
N VAL A 35 -19.37 26.71 -24.83
CA VAL A 35 -19.27 25.27 -24.94
C VAL A 35 -20.63 24.65 -24.70
N GLU A 36 -21.03 23.70 -25.52
CA GLU A 36 -22.30 23.00 -25.43
C GLU A 36 -22.40 22.08 -24.22
N VAL A 37 -21.25 21.62 -23.71
CA VAL A 37 -21.12 20.70 -22.59
C VAL A 37 -20.63 21.40 -21.33
N GLU A 38 -20.83 20.77 -20.17
CA GLU A 38 -20.27 21.24 -18.90
C GLU A 38 -18.73 21.20 -18.94
N CYS A 39 -18.09 22.09 -18.19
CA CYS A 39 -16.64 22.16 -18.10
C CYS A 39 -16.18 22.15 -16.63
N ASP A 40 -15.21 21.31 -16.31
CA ASP A 40 -14.51 21.34 -15.03
C ASP A 40 -13.37 22.35 -15.05
N LEU A 41 -13.31 23.27 -14.09
CA LEU A 41 -12.25 24.25 -13.93
C LEU A 41 -11.15 23.71 -13.01
N PHE A 42 -9.92 23.85 -13.45
CA PHE A 42 -8.74 23.48 -12.67
C PHE A 42 -7.70 24.60 -12.66
N ALA A 43 -7.05 24.80 -11.50
CA ALA A 43 -5.80 25.54 -11.43
C ALA A 43 -4.63 24.59 -11.72
N VAL A 44 -3.69 25.01 -12.58
CA VAL A 44 -2.52 24.22 -12.97
C VAL A 44 -1.25 25.05 -12.80
N HIS A 45 -0.23 24.49 -12.15
CA HIS A 45 1.08 25.13 -12.00
C HIS A 45 2.06 24.58 -13.02
N GLY A 46 2.60 25.47 -13.90
CA GLY A 46 3.52 25.10 -14.98
C GLY A 46 2.90 24.28 -16.12
N GLU A 47 3.71 23.87 -17.10
CA GLU A 47 3.30 22.96 -18.18
C GLU A 47 3.27 21.51 -17.68
N GLY A 48 2.09 20.87 -17.69
CA GLY A 48 1.91 19.49 -17.22
C GLY A 48 1.84 19.33 -15.69
N GLY A 49 1.65 20.42 -14.94
CA GLY A 49 1.54 20.42 -13.49
C GLY A 49 0.28 19.74 -12.94
N ARG A 50 0.25 19.52 -11.61
CA ARG A 50 -0.90 18.95 -10.92
C ARG A 50 -2.14 19.83 -11.08
N ARG A 51 -3.30 19.22 -11.32
CA ARG A 51 -4.58 19.91 -11.45
C ARG A 51 -5.23 20.04 -10.08
N HIS A 52 -5.56 21.28 -9.69
CA HIS A 52 -6.27 21.59 -8.45
C HIS A 52 -7.70 21.99 -8.80
N PRO A 53 -8.73 21.23 -8.42
CA PRO A 53 -10.10 21.51 -8.81
C PRO A 53 -10.58 22.82 -8.22
N LEU A 54 -11.22 23.67 -9.04
CA LEU A 54 -11.81 24.94 -8.64
C LEU A 54 -13.35 24.85 -8.57
N GLY A 55 -13.96 24.25 -9.59
CA GLY A 55 -15.42 24.11 -9.67
C GLY A 55 -15.88 23.62 -11.03
N VAL A 56 -17.18 23.60 -11.26
CA VAL A 56 -17.82 23.15 -12.50
C VAL A 56 -18.60 24.31 -13.13
N VAL A 57 -18.47 24.48 -14.42
CA VAL A 57 -19.20 25.48 -15.21
C VAL A 57 -20.29 24.77 -16.02
N PRO A 58 -21.55 25.15 -15.88
CA PRO A 58 -22.66 24.53 -16.61
C PRO A 58 -22.57 24.79 -18.13
N SER A 59 -23.20 23.89 -18.91
CA SER A 59 -23.30 24.00 -20.35
C SER A 59 -23.96 25.33 -20.78
N GLY A 60 -23.47 25.92 -21.88
CA GLY A 60 -23.96 27.19 -22.44
C GLY A 60 -23.42 28.43 -21.74
N ALA A 61 -22.54 28.33 -20.77
CA ALA A 61 -21.85 29.48 -20.24
C ALA A 61 -20.76 29.99 -21.23
N LEU A 62 -20.53 31.29 -21.19
CA LEU A 62 -19.45 31.93 -21.96
C LEU A 62 -18.17 31.92 -21.13
N LEU A 63 -17.28 30.97 -21.33
CA LEU A 63 -15.94 30.95 -20.73
C LEU A 63 -15.16 32.19 -21.21
N ARG A 64 -14.69 32.99 -20.29
CA ARG A 64 -13.90 34.20 -20.60
C ARG A 64 -12.44 33.99 -20.23
N ALA A 65 -11.59 34.85 -20.80
CA ALA A 65 -10.17 34.86 -20.43
C ALA A 65 -9.98 35.07 -18.93
N VAL A 66 -9.12 34.24 -18.32
CA VAL A 66 -8.70 34.36 -16.92
C VAL A 66 -7.18 34.56 -16.93
N PRO A 67 -6.65 35.68 -16.42
CA PRO A 67 -5.23 35.94 -16.50
C PRO A 67 -4.44 34.94 -15.68
N ALA A 68 -3.25 34.57 -16.19
CA ALA A 68 -2.34 33.72 -15.41
C ALA A 68 -1.71 34.52 -14.25
N ARG A 69 -1.51 33.92 -13.12
CA ARG A 69 -0.78 34.52 -11.98
C ARG A 69 0.54 33.75 -11.75
N GLY A 70 1.64 34.33 -12.24
CA GLY A 70 2.95 33.67 -12.26
C GLY A 70 2.91 32.41 -13.13
N GLU A 71 3.26 31.27 -12.58
CA GLU A 71 3.20 29.97 -13.27
C GLU A 71 1.82 29.27 -13.15
N VAL A 72 0.86 29.87 -12.43
CA VAL A 72 -0.48 29.30 -12.25
C VAL A 72 -1.44 29.81 -13.32
N ARG A 73 -2.09 28.90 -14.01
CA ARG A 73 -3.12 29.17 -15.02
C ARG A 73 -4.39 28.37 -14.74
N VAL A 74 -5.52 28.86 -15.23
CA VAL A 74 -6.80 28.15 -15.12
C VAL A 74 -7.13 27.52 -16.48
N ILE A 75 -7.46 26.23 -16.44
CA ILE A 75 -7.92 25.48 -17.61
C ILE A 75 -9.34 25.00 -17.40
N ALA A 76 -10.12 24.96 -18.47
CA ALA A 76 -11.44 24.33 -18.51
C ALA A 76 -11.34 23.02 -19.30
N VAL A 77 -11.81 21.92 -18.70
CA VAL A 77 -11.83 20.60 -19.30
C VAL A 77 -13.28 20.24 -19.60
N PRO A 78 -13.67 20.09 -20.89
CA PRO A 78 -15.02 19.68 -21.23
C PRO A 78 -15.36 18.29 -20.67
N SER A 79 -16.55 18.13 -20.10
CA SER A 79 -17.02 16.82 -19.56
C SER A 79 -17.48 15.86 -20.68
N GLY A 80 -17.62 16.32 -21.92
CA GLY A 80 -18.08 15.59 -23.11
C GLY A 80 -17.58 16.17 -24.42
N ASP A 81 -17.81 15.44 -25.51
CA ASP A 81 -17.67 15.97 -26.85
C ASP A 81 -18.93 16.77 -27.20
N GLY A 82 -18.77 17.96 -27.75
CA GLY A 82 -19.87 18.83 -28.13
C GLY A 82 -19.43 19.95 -29.06
N ALA A 83 -20.39 20.75 -29.50
CA ALA A 83 -20.07 21.93 -30.29
C ALA A 83 -19.51 23.06 -29.41
N LEU A 84 -18.58 23.83 -29.95
CA LEU A 84 -18.09 25.07 -29.32
C LEU A 84 -18.06 26.21 -30.33
N ALA A 85 -18.23 27.42 -29.81
CA ALA A 85 -18.05 28.65 -30.60
C ALA A 85 -17.02 29.54 -29.95
N ARG A 86 -15.92 29.84 -30.68
CA ARG A 86 -14.91 30.82 -30.27
C ARG A 86 -15.35 32.21 -30.68
N VAL A 87 -15.57 33.09 -29.70
CA VAL A 87 -16.06 34.45 -29.89
C VAL A 87 -14.90 35.40 -29.74
N PRO A 88 -14.43 36.06 -30.83
CA PRO A 88 -13.32 37.02 -30.76
C PRO A 88 -13.66 38.23 -29.87
N ALA A 89 -12.65 38.81 -29.24
CA ALA A 89 -12.84 39.99 -28.38
C ALA A 89 -13.54 41.17 -29.08
N SER A 90 -13.29 41.36 -30.39
CA SER A 90 -13.93 42.39 -31.23
C SER A 90 -15.47 42.21 -31.34
N LEU A 91 -15.95 40.97 -31.28
CA LEU A 91 -17.34 40.64 -31.38
C LEU A 91 -18.07 40.69 -30.02
N LEU A 92 -17.35 40.39 -28.92
CA LEU A 92 -17.88 40.43 -27.55
C LEU A 92 -18.49 41.78 -27.18
N ALA A 93 -17.87 42.88 -27.57
CA ALA A 93 -18.35 44.26 -27.33
C ALA A 93 -19.67 44.56 -28.01
N GLY A 94 -19.93 43.97 -29.20
CA GLY A 94 -21.16 44.17 -29.99
C GLY A 94 -22.34 43.28 -29.48
N LEU A 95 -22.06 42.10 -28.96
CA LEU A 95 -23.07 41.10 -28.55
C LEU A 95 -23.71 41.35 -27.19
N GLY A 96 -23.23 42.35 -26.41
CA GLY A 96 -23.79 42.68 -25.09
C GLY A 96 -25.27 43.15 -25.11
N LYS A 97 -25.87 43.40 -26.27
CA LYS A 97 -27.29 43.75 -26.44
C LYS A 97 -28.16 42.49 -26.67
N ASP A 98 -27.59 41.37 -27.06
CA ASP A 98 -28.29 40.13 -27.31
C ASP A 98 -28.74 39.44 -26.02
N ARG A 99 -30.01 39.01 -25.98
CA ARG A 99 -30.61 38.41 -24.77
C ARG A 99 -30.00 37.08 -24.40
N GLU A 100 -29.74 36.22 -25.39
CA GLU A 100 -29.20 34.88 -25.14
C GLU A 100 -27.73 34.94 -24.74
N PHE A 101 -27.00 35.88 -25.33
CA PHE A 101 -25.60 36.12 -25.01
C PHE A 101 -25.43 36.69 -23.60
N ARG A 102 -26.31 37.57 -23.16
CA ARG A 102 -26.35 38.05 -21.76
C ARG A 102 -26.61 36.93 -20.76
N LEU A 103 -27.42 35.93 -21.13
CA LEU A 103 -27.66 34.77 -20.27
C LEU A 103 -26.43 33.93 -20.10
N ALA A 104 -25.68 33.70 -21.20
CA ALA A 104 -24.42 32.94 -21.15
C ALA A 104 -23.34 33.63 -20.30
N VAL A 105 -23.23 34.96 -20.42
CA VAL A 105 -22.33 35.77 -19.56
C VAL A 105 -22.77 35.70 -18.10
N HIS A 106 -24.07 35.86 -17.84
CA HIS A 106 -24.60 35.79 -16.47
C HIS A 106 -24.42 34.42 -15.81
N THR A 107 -24.52 33.36 -16.60
CA THR A 107 -24.25 32.00 -16.14
C THR A 107 -22.78 31.82 -15.71
N TRP A 108 -21.83 32.35 -16.50
CA TRP A 108 -20.41 32.41 -16.17
C TRP A 108 -20.16 33.21 -14.89
N ASP A 109 -20.67 34.45 -14.83
CA ASP A 109 -20.47 35.33 -13.68
C ASP A 109 -21.05 34.78 -12.38
N ASN A 110 -22.20 34.11 -12.44
CA ASN A 110 -22.80 33.45 -11.27
C ASN A 110 -21.96 32.23 -10.83
N THR A 111 -21.43 31.47 -11.79
CA THR A 111 -20.58 30.34 -11.45
C THR A 111 -19.29 30.80 -10.77
N LEU A 112 -18.67 31.88 -11.25
CA LEU A 112 -17.51 32.48 -10.62
C LEU A 112 -17.82 32.99 -9.20
N ALA A 113 -18.98 33.62 -8.99
CA ALA A 113 -19.40 34.08 -7.69
C ALA A 113 -19.51 32.91 -6.68
N LEU A 114 -20.00 31.77 -7.12
CA LEU A 114 -20.07 30.54 -6.30
C LEU A 114 -18.69 29.96 -5.99
N ILE A 115 -17.77 29.95 -6.96
CA ILE A 115 -16.43 29.42 -6.78
C ILE A 115 -15.58 30.32 -5.86
N ILE A 116 -15.67 31.64 -6.03
CA ILE A 116 -14.92 32.65 -5.25
C ILE A 116 -15.55 32.87 -3.88
N GLY A 117 -16.88 32.69 -3.78
CA GLY A 117 -17.63 32.93 -2.53
C GLY A 117 -17.94 34.42 -2.27
N ASP A 118 -17.74 35.28 -3.27
CA ASP A 118 -18.08 36.72 -3.19
C ASP A 118 -19.03 37.12 -4.32
N PRO A 119 -20.33 37.31 -4.00
CA PRO A 119 -21.34 37.69 -4.98
C PRO A 119 -21.25 39.16 -5.43
N GLU A 120 -20.56 40.04 -4.70
CA GLU A 120 -20.52 41.50 -5.00
C GLU A 120 -19.25 41.94 -5.77
N ALA A 121 -18.31 41.02 -6.03
CA ALA A 121 -17.07 41.34 -6.70
C ALA A 121 -17.24 41.84 -8.14
N THR A 122 -16.55 42.92 -8.48
CA THR A 122 -16.68 43.62 -9.78
C THR A 122 -15.77 43.01 -10.87
N ASP A 123 -14.61 42.44 -10.53
CA ASP A 123 -13.72 41.77 -11.50
C ASP A 123 -13.46 40.31 -11.08
N ARG A 124 -14.42 39.45 -11.43
CA ARG A 124 -14.43 38.06 -11.01
C ARG A 124 -13.39 37.19 -11.71
N THR A 125 -12.93 37.55 -12.88
CA THR A 125 -11.92 36.82 -13.63
C THR A 125 -10.53 37.01 -13.02
N GLU A 126 -10.18 38.23 -12.59
CA GLU A 126 -8.96 38.47 -11.82
C GLU A 126 -8.98 37.82 -10.47
N LEU A 127 -10.09 37.88 -9.76
CA LEU A 127 -10.27 37.22 -8.47
C LEU A 127 -10.21 35.69 -8.58
N LEU A 128 -10.71 35.11 -9.68
CA LEU A 128 -10.55 33.67 -9.92
C LEU A 128 -9.08 33.29 -10.12
N ALA A 129 -8.32 34.13 -10.81
CA ALA A 129 -6.88 33.90 -11.00
C ALA A 129 -6.13 33.95 -9.66
N ASP A 130 -6.47 34.91 -8.79
CA ASP A 130 -5.89 35.03 -7.45
C ASP A 130 -6.31 33.86 -6.57
N HIS A 131 -7.58 33.47 -6.60
CA HIS A 131 -8.09 32.31 -5.87
C HIS A 131 -7.41 30.99 -6.33
N ALA A 132 -7.18 30.85 -7.63
CA ALA A 132 -6.44 29.72 -8.19
C ALA A 132 -4.99 29.67 -7.69
N ALA A 133 -4.30 30.82 -7.67
CA ALA A 133 -2.94 30.93 -7.17
C ALA A 133 -2.87 30.63 -5.66
N GLU A 134 -3.79 31.20 -4.86
CA GLU A 134 -3.87 30.91 -3.43
C GLU A 134 -4.17 29.44 -3.12
N ARG A 135 -5.00 28.79 -3.94
CA ARG A 135 -5.34 27.38 -3.76
C ARG A 135 -4.13 26.49 -4.01
N VAL A 136 -3.38 26.75 -5.09
CA VAL A 136 -2.11 26.05 -5.38
C VAL A 136 -1.09 26.28 -4.26
N ASP A 137 -0.92 27.53 -3.80
CA ASP A 137 0.00 27.88 -2.71
C ASP A 137 -0.40 27.22 -1.37
N ARG A 138 -1.70 27.23 -1.02
CA ARG A 138 -2.23 26.61 0.18
C ARG A 138 -2.05 25.08 0.18
N ASP A 139 -2.33 24.43 -0.94
CA ASP A 139 -2.16 22.99 -1.10
C ASP A 139 -0.67 22.62 -1.08
N THR A 140 0.18 23.44 -1.69
CA THR A 140 1.64 23.26 -1.68
C THR A 140 2.20 23.45 -0.27
N LYS A 141 1.82 24.52 0.44
CA LYS A 141 2.22 24.77 1.83
C LYS A 141 1.73 23.67 2.79
N ARG A 142 0.52 23.15 2.58
CA ARG A 142 -0.01 22.04 3.37
C ARG A 142 0.79 20.75 3.16
N LEU A 143 1.22 20.49 1.94
CA LEU A 143 2.10 19.37 1.62
C LEU A 143 3.51 19.57 2.21
N ASP A 144 4.04 20.81 2.15
CA ASP A 144 5.34 21.17 2.69
C ASP A 144 5.35 21.20 4.23
N SER A 145 4.27 21.66 4.87
CA SER A 145 4.16 21.63 6.33
C SER A 145 4.06 20.20 6.88
N LEU A 146 3.43 19.29 6.15
CA LEU A 146 3.42 17.85 6.48
C LEU A 146 4.81 17.21 6.25
N ARG A 147 5.64 17.78 5.36
CA ARG A 147 7.02 17.34 5.06
C ARG A 147 8.08 18.04 5.91
N GLY A 148 7.89 19.32 6.22
CA GLY A 148 8.92 20.20 6.79
C GLY A 148 9.25 19.97 8.26
N THR A 149 8.31 19.50 9.08
CA THR A 149 8.50 19.34 10.53
C THR A 149 9.48 18.21 10.90
N ARG A 150 9.79 17.30 9.99
CA ARG A 150 10.75 16.21 10.23
C ARG A 150 12.15 16.42 9.63
N VAL A 151 12.32 17.26 8.62
CA VAL A 151 13.51 17.26 7.75
C VAL A 151 14.49 18.39 8.06
N GLU A 152 14.05 19.54 8.51
CA GLU A 152 14.90 20.74 8.58
C GLU A 152 15.90 20.78 9.75
N ARG A 153 15.57 20.15 10.88
CA ARG A 153 16.49 20.07 12.03
C ARG A 153 17.67 19.13 11.81
N THR A 154 17.58 18.17 10.90
CA THR A 154 18.64 17.17 10.65
C THR A 154 19.67 17.63 9.61
N LYS A 155 19.32 18.63 8.80
CA LYS A 155 20.13 19.02 7.61
C LYS A 155 21.43 19.77 7.88
N GLN A 156 21.50 20.63 8.89
CA GLN A 156 22.66 21.53 9.05
C GLN A 156 23.88 20.90 9.73
N VAL A 157 23.71 19.93 10.61
CA VAL A 157 24.81 19.34 11.38
C VAL A 157 25.40 18.09 10.72
N GLY A 158 24.57 17.30 10.01
CA GLY A 158 24.98 16.02 9.40
C GLY A 158 25.93 16.15 8.19
N GLY A 159 25.84 17.25 7.44
CA GLY A 159 26.61 17.43 6.20
C GLY A 159 28.14 17.63 6.41
N ARG A 160 28.53 18.39 7.43
CA ARG A 160 29.94 18.66 7.70
C ARG A 160 30.66 17.46 8.33
N PHE A 161 29.99 16.69 9.16
CA PHE A 161 30.57 15.50 9.82
C PHE A 161 30.68 14.29 8.85
N ARG A 162 29.76 14.15 7.87
CA ARG A 162 29.78 13.10 6.83
C ARG A 162 31.01 13.23 5.91
N GLY A 163 31.42 14.45 5.56
CA GLY A 163 32.59 14.70 4.71
C GLY A 163 33.92 14.26 5.35
N MET A 164 34.01 14.31 6.68
CA MET A 164 35.24 13.96 7.42
C MET A 164 35.39 12.44 7.61
N LEU A 165 34.30 11.68 7.72
CA LEU A 165 34.33 10.22 7.88
C LEU A 165 34.30 9.47 6.52
N GLY A 166 33.84 10.12 5.46
CA GLY A 166 33.68 9.51 4.14
C GLY A 166 34.96 9.15 3.40
N SER A 167 36.10 9.73 3.80
CA SER A 167 37.40 9.42 3.19
C SER A 167 37.98 8.04 3.56
N LEU A 168 37.35 7.32 4.47
CA LEU A 168 37.82 6.03 4.98
C LEU A 168 37.22 4.79 4.28
N PHE A 169 36.28 4.96 3.34
CA PHE A 169 35.58 3.80 2.72
C PHE A 169 35.43 3.96 1.19
N SER A 170 36.31 3.32 0.46
CA SER A 170 36.18 3.09 -0.99
C SER A 170 35.46 1.76 -1.23
N ALA A 171 34.38 1.79 -2.01
CA ALA A 171 33.64 0.60 -2.40
C ALA A 171 34.41 -0.22 -3.47
N PRO A 172 34.32 -1.53 -3.47
CA PRO A 172 35.03 -2.37 -4.44
C PRO A 172 34.37 -2.31 -5.83
N ASN A 173 35.14 -1.94 -6.83
CA ASN A 173 34.73 -1.78 -8.23
C ASN A 173 34.64 -3.10 -9.04
N GLU A 174 34.72 -4.28 -8.43
CA GLU A 174 34.97 -5.54 -9.19
C GLU A 174 33.74 -6.42 -9.51
N ILE A 175 32.51 -6.05 -9.10
CA ILE A 175 31.38 -7.01 -9.17
C ILE A 175 30.49 -6.83 -10.41
N LEU A 176 30.72 -5.85 -11.29
CA LEU A 176 29.77 -5.48 -12.35
C LEU A 176 30.25 -5.81 -13.77
N ALA A 177 30.59 -7.09 -14.04
CA ALA A 177 30.72 -7.57 -15.42
C ALA A 177 29.33 -7.73 -16.06
N VAL A 178 28.67 -6.61 -16.38
CA VAL A 178 27.43 -6.60 -17.18
C VAL A 178 27.83 -6.65 -18.66
N ASP A 179 27.25 -7.59 -19.44
CA ASP A 179 27.49 -7.71 -20.88
C ASP A 179 27.30 -6.34 -21.57
N PRO A 180 28.36 -5.79 -22.19
CA PRO A 180 28.29 -4.47 -22.85
C PRO A 180 27.25 -4.42 -23.97
N ASN A 181 26.85 -5.57 -24.52
CA ASN A 181 25.91 -5.68 -25.64
C ASN A 181 24.44 -5.76 -25.21
N SER A 182 24.15 -5.80 -23.89
CA SER A 182 22.77 -5.76 -23.42
C SER A 182 22.19 -4.34 -23.47
N ALA A 183 20.85 -4.24 -23.53
CA ALA A 183 20.15 -2.95 -23.57
C ALA A 183 20.58 -2.05 -22.39
N PRO A 184 20.77 -0.73 -22.61
CA PRO A 184 21.22 0.20 -21.59
C PRO A 184 20.33 0.18 -20.34
N GLU A 185 19.00 0.09 -20.54
CA GLU A 185 18.03 0.01 -19.46
C GLU A 185 18.17 -1.25 -18.61
N LEU A 186 18.38 -2.41 -19.25
CA LEU A 186 18.61 -3.66 -18.53
C LEU A 186 19.89 -3.62 -17.71
N ARG A 187 20.93 -2.95 -18.20
CA ARG A 187 22.18 -2.75 -17.47
C ARG A 187 21.99 -1.88 -16.24
N ALA A 188 21.26 -0.76 -16.40
CA ALA A 188 20.95 0.13 -15.28
C ALA A 188 20.06 -0.59 -14.23
N CYS A 189 19.02 -1.31 -14.65
CA CYS A 189 18.18 -2.11 -13.76
C CYS A 189 18.98 -3.14 -12.98
N ARG A 190 19.88 -3.90 -13.64
CA ARG A 190 20.74 -4.88 -12.98
C ARG A 190 21.68 -4.25 -11.97
N HIS A 191 22.27 -3.11 -12.31
CA HIS A 191 23.17 -2.40 -11.40
C HIS A 191 22.45 -1.97 -10.13
N VAL A 192 21.31 -1.32 -10.28
CA VAL A 192 20.49 -0.89 -9.14
C VAL A 192 20.00 -2.09 -8.33
N ALA A 193 19.56 -3.17 -8.99
CA ALA A 193 19.06 -4.38 -8.32
C ALA A 193 20.15 -5.06 -7.48
N ILE A 194 21.37 -5.22 -8.01
CA ILE A 194 22.49 -5.78 -7.27
C ILE A 194 22.81 -4.95 -6.04
N LEU A 195 22.85 -3.62 -6.18
CA LEU A 195 23.09 -2.72 -5.05
C LEU A 195 21.93 -2.72 -4.04
N ALA A 196 20.69 -2.98 -4.49
CA ALA A 196 19.52 -3.14 -3.63
C ALA A 196 19.45 -4.52 -2.95
N GLY A 197 20.32 -5.48 -3.34
CA GLY A 197 20.29 -6.86 -2.82
C GLY A 197 19.19 -7.72 -3.44
N VAL A 198 18.72 -7.39 -4.65
CA VAL A 198 17.76 -8.19 -5.40
C VAL A 198 18.53 -9.25 -6.20
N PRO A 199 18.15 -10.56 -6.13
CA PRO A 199 18.80 -11.61 -6.89
C PRO A 199 18.53 -11.44 -8.40
N VAL A 200 19.61 -11.31 -9.18
CA VAL A 200 19.53 -11.08 -10.64
C VAL A 200 19.86 -12.33 -11.48
N GLU A 201 20.11 -13.44 -10.84
CA GLU A 201 20.56 -14.70 -11.49
C GLU A 201 19.53 -15.29 -12.45
N ARG A 202 18.25 -15.05 -12.22
CA ARG A 202 17.11 -15.56 -13.00
C ARG A 202 16.76 -14.71 -14.22
N ILE A 203 17.40 -13.55 -14.39
CA ILE A 203 17.07 -12.63 -15.46
C ILE A 203 17.87 -12.98 -16.71
N PRO A 204 17.24 -13.23 -17.86
CA PRO A 204 17.93 -13.50 -19.12
C PRO A 204 18.94 -12.39 -19.44
N ARG A 205 20.12 -12.76 -19.93
CA ARG A 205 21.15 -11.78 -20.30
C ARG A 205 20.74 -10.86 -21.47
N ARG A 206 19.81 -11.31 -22.29
CA ARG A 206 19.16 -10.53 -23.37
C ARG A 206 17.66 -10.57 -23.16
N LEU A 207 17.07 -9.45 -22.76
CA LEU A 207 15.66 -9.18 -22.87
C LEU A 207 15.47 -8.37 -24.15
N VAL A 208 14.58 -8.85 -25.01
CA VAL A 208 14.16 -8.09 -26.19
C VAL A 208 13.28 -6.95 -25.68
N ASP A 209 13.57 -5.73 -26.11
CA ASP A 209 12.70 -4.58 -25.84
C ASP A 209 11.29 -4.92 -26.35
N SER A 210 10.38 -5.19 -25.45
CA SER A 210 8.96 -5.22 -25.76
C SER A 210 8.52 -3.78 -25.89
N ALA A 211 8.11 -3.36 -27.08
CA ALA A 211 7.77 -1.96 -27.40
C ALA A 211 6.72 -1.32 -26.48
N ASP A 212 6.00 -2.14 -25.69
CA ASP A 212 4.85 -1.72 -24.90
C ASP A 212 5.09 -1.67 -23.36
N ARG A 213 6.30 -1.96 -22.88
CA ARG A 213 6.54 -2.09 -21.42
C ARG A 213 7.75 -1.34 -20.95
N PRO A 214 7.62 -0.50 -19.87
CA PRO A 214 8.81 0.07 -19.22
C PRO A 214 9.68 -1.06 -18.66
N MET A 215 10.95 -1.10 -19.09
CA MET A 215 11.90 -2.18 -18.77
C MET A 215 12.02 -2.46 -17.26
N GLN A 216 11.86 -1.45 -16.41
CA GLN A 216 11.91 -1.61 -14.96
C GLN A 216 10.77 -2.50 -14.41
N GLN A 217 9.59 -2.46 -15.02
CA GLN A 217 8.46 -3.31 -14.59
C GLN A 217 8.67 -4.75 -15.06
N VAL A 218 9.13 -4.93 -16.31
CA VAL A 218 9.49 -6.26 -16.83
C VAL A 218 10.60 -6.88 -15.99
N PHE A 219 11.61 -6.08 -15.66
CA PHE A 219 12.72 -6.50 -14.82
C PHE A 219 12.24 -6.94 -13.43
N ALA A 220 11.41 -6.12 -12.78
CA ALA A 220 10.87 -6.42 -11.45
C ALA A 220 10.03 -7.70 -11.44
N MET A 221 9.21 -7.90 -12.48
CA MET A 221 8.39 -9.10 -12.62
C MET A 221 9.26 -10.36 -12.75
N LEU A 222 10.37 -10.31 -13.52
CA LEU A 222 11.29 -11.42 -13.69
C LEU A 222 12.17 -11.66 -12.46
N ALA A 223 12.57 -10.58 -11.79
CA ALA A 223 13.34 -10.62 -10.54
C ALA A 223 12.51 -11.04 -9.32
N GLY A 224 11.18 -11.05 -9.45
CA GLY A 224 10.28 -11.30 -8.31
C GLY A 224 10.37 -10.22 -7.23
N CYS A 225 10.65 -8.97 -7.60
CA CYS A 225 10.77 -7.86 -6.66
C CYS A 225 9.70 -6.80 -6.92
N GLY A 226 9.43 -5.96 -5.91
CA GLY A 226 8.56 -4.79 -6.06
C GLY A 226 9.29 -3.62 -6.71
N VAL A 227 8.55 -2.77 -7.42
CA VAL A 227 9.03 -1.45 -7.89
C VAL A 227 8.18 -0.38 -7.27
N ARG A 228 8.82 0.67 -6.79
CA ARG A 228 8.15 1.86 -6.26
C ARG A 228 8.68 3.10 -6.94
N ASP A 229 7.78 3.97 -7.36
CA ASP A 229 8.12 5.28 -7.88
C ASP A 229 8.47 6.23 -6.73
N VAL A 230 9.52 7.02 -6.94
CA VAL A 230 10.02 7.99 -5.98
C VAL A 230 10.23 9.33 -6.69
N ALA A 231 9.67 10.40 -6.13
CA ALA A 231 9.90 11.74 -6.61
C ALA A 231 11.25 12.26 -6.07
N LEU A 232 12.10 12.75 -6.98
CA LEU A 232 13.38 13.37 -6.67
C LEU A 232 13.16 14.86 -6.43
N GLU A 233 12.96 15.25 -5.15
CA GLU A 233 12.63 16.62 -4.78
C GLU A 233 13.70 17.28 -3.91
N GLY A 234 13.93 18.58 -4.11
CA GLY A 234 14.91 19.39 -3.40
C GLY A 234 16.33 18.89 -3.63
N ARG A 235 17.20 19.00 -2.63
CA ARG A 235 18.59 18.48 -2.69
C ARG A 235 18.68 17.01 -2.38
N TRP A 236 17.95 16.17 -3.15
CA TRP A 236 17.88 14.72 -2.94
C TRP A 236 19.26 14.05 -3.04
N TRP A 237 20.19 14.56 -3.85
CA TRP A 237 21.53 14.00 -4.05
C TRP A 237 22.45 14.11 -2.82
N GLU A 238 22.10 14.94 -1.83
CA GLU A 238 22.79 15.04 -0.55
C GLU A 238 22.26 14.03 0.49
N ARG A 239 21.19 13.30 0.17
CA ARG A 239 20.50 12.36 1.08
C ARG A 239 20.86 10.92 0.74
N ASP A 240 20.74 10.05 1.75
CA ASP A 240 20.83 8.62 1.55
C ASP A 240 19.43 8.04 1.23
N HIS A 241 19.21 7.80 -0.03
CA HIS A 241 17.95 7.26 -0.57
C HIS A 241 18.08 5.78 -1.00
N GLY A 242 19.26 5.16 -0.79
CA GLY A 242 19.59 3.86 -1.36
C GLY A 242 19.78 3.89 -2.89
N PRO A 243 19.99 2.73 -3.52
CA PRO A 243 20.14 2.65 -4.97
C PRO A 243 18.80 2.90 -5.68
N ILE A 244 18.81 3.77 -6.70
CA ILE A 244 17.63 4.22 -7.45
C ILE A 244 17.91 4.11 -8.95
N LEU A 245 16.93 3.63 -9.71
CA LEU A 245 16.92 3.72 -11.17
C LEU A 245 16.28 5.04 -11.59
N ALA A 246 17.01 5.87 -12.31
CA ALA A 246 16.51 7.12 -12.86
C ALA A 246 16.72 7.18 -14.37
N ARG A 247 16.22 8.26 -14.98
CA ARG A 247 16.47 8.58 -16.38
C ARG A 247 17.03 10.00 -16.49
N SER A 248 17.90 10.24 -17.44
CA SER A 248 18.27 11.60 -17.85
C SER A 248 17.08 12.27 -18.55
N THR A 249 17.05 13.60 -18.60
CA THR A 249 16.13 14.37 -19.46
C THR A 249 16.24 13.98 -20.94
N ASP A 250 17.38 13.47 -21.38
CA ASP A 250 17.62 12.92 -22.72
C ASP A 250 17.05 11.50 -22.90
N GLY A 251 16.48 10.89 -21.84
CA GLY A 251 15.88 9.55 -21.86
C GLY A 251 16.85 8.41 -21.50
N ASP A 252 18.14 8.66 -21.34
CA ASP A 252 19.11 7.61 -21.01
C ASP A 252 18.92 7.08 -19.57
N PRO A 253 18.96 5.76 -19.37
CA PRO A 253 18.82 5.14 -18.05
C PRO A 253 20.09 5.35 -17.21
N MET A 254 19.89 5.58 -15.92
CA MET A 254 20.95 5.89 -14.95
C MET A 254 20.74 5.08 -13.66
N ALA A 255 21.84 4.58 -13.12
CA ALA A 255 21.89 4.04 -11.76
C ALA A 255 22.41 5.15 -10.82
N LEU A 256 21.61 5.52 -9.83
CA LEU A 256 21.94 6.45 -8.77
C LEU A 256 22.15 5.66 -7.48
N TYR A 257 23.26 5.89 -6.79
CA TYR A 257 23.55 5.21 -5.54
C TYR A 257 24.31 6.14 -4.56
N PRO A 258 23.98 6.06 -3.28
CA PRO A 258 24.62 6.90 -2.28
C PRO A 258 26.06 6.45 -2.02
N VAL A 259 26.95 7.42 -1.93
CA VAL A 259 28.35 7.24 -1.51
C VAL A 259 28.69 8.23 -0.40
N ALA A 260 29.85 8.06 0.20
CA ALA A 260 30.37 9.02 1.17
C ALA A 260 30.52 10.42 0.49
N GLY A 261 29.70 11.37 0.94
CA GLY A 261 29.73 12.75 0.42
C GLY A 261 28.63 13.10 -0.58
N GLY A 262 27.76 12.18 -0.97
CA GLY A 262 26.64 12.51 -1.88
C GLY A 262 26.11 11.29 -2.64
N THR A 263 25.61 11.54 -3.82
CA THR A 263 25.08 10.50 -4.72
C THR A 263 25.94 10.40 -5.97
N MET A 264 26.30 9.17 -6.35
CA MET A 264 26.94 8.87 -7.63
C MET A 264 25.88 8.50 -8.68
N ALA A 265 26.05 9.03 -9.89
CA ALA A 265 25.22 8.72 -11.04
C ALA A 265 26.03 7.99 -12.09
N GLN A 266 25.60 6.80 -12.49
CA GLN A 266 26.20 6.04 -13.59
C GLN A 266 25.20 5.99 -14.74
N ARG A 267 25.51 6.64 -15.85
CA ARG A 267 24.68 6.72 -17.06
C ARG A 267 25.04 5.55 -18.00
N TYR A 268 24.03 4.94 -18.60
CA TYR A 268 24.19 3.86 -19.55
C TYR A 268 23.72 4.28 -20.94
N VAL A 269 24.62 4.24 -21.92
CA VAL A 269 24.34 4.53 -23.33
C VAL A 269 24.61 3.29 -24.16
N LYS A 270 24.03 3.17 -25.34
CA LYS A 270 24.20 2.03 -26.24
C LYS A 270 25.68 1.75 -26.53
N GLY A 271 26.17 0.56 -26.15
CA GLY A 271 27.57 0.14 -26.35
C GLY A 271 28.60 0.64 -25.33
N ARG A 272 28.29 1.62 -24.46
CA ARG A 272 29.21 2.17 -23.46
C ARG A 272 28.53 2.44 -22.11
N GLY A 273 29.23 2.14 -21.02
CA GLY A 273 28.92 2.73 -19.70
C GLY A 273 29.75 4.01 -19.54
N ILE A 274 29.11 5.11 -19.22
CA ILE A 274 29.83 6.35 -18.85
C ILE A 274 30.33 6.17 -17.42
N PRO A 275 31.56 6.57 -17.07
CA PRO A 275 32.05 6.50 -15.69
C PRO A 275 31.10 7.18 -14.72
N ALA A 276 30.96 6.63 -13.53
CA ALA A 276 30.15 7.21 -12.49
C ALA A 276 30.70 8.58 -12.07
N THR A 277 29.84 9.56 -11.98
CA THR A 277 30.15 10.94 -11.57
C THR A 277 29.34 11.33 -10.34
N MET A 278 29.89 12.20 -9.49
CA MET A 278 29.13 12.78 -8.38
C MET A 278 28.05 13.68 -8.91
N VAL A 279 26.86 13.59 -8.34
CA VAL A 279 25.72 14.43 -8.68
C VAL A 279 25.88 15.76 -7.94
N ASP A 280 25.95 16.84 -8.69
CA ASP A 280 25.86 18.21 -8.22
C ASP A 280 24.53 18.85 -8.62
N GLU A 281 24.29 20.09 -8.23
CA GLU A 281 23.03 20.78 -8.53
C GLU A 281 22.78 20.92 -10.04
N ALA A 282 23.82 21.05 -10.85
CA ALA A 282 23.70 21.19 -12.30
C ALA A 282 23.31 19.86 -12.96
N SER A 283 23.97 18.76 -12.58
CA SER A 283 23.65 17.42 -13.07
C SER A 283 22.32 16.90 -12.54
N ALA A 284 21.91 17.28 -11.32
CA ALA A 284 20.60 16.93 -10.77
C ALA A 284 19.43 17.48 -11.61
N ARG A 285 19.58 18.66 -12.21
CA ARG A 285 18.56 19.26 -13.11
C ARG A 285 18.42 18.49 -14.43
N SER A 286 19.42 17.71 -14.82
CA SER A 286 19.39 16.88 -16.03
C SER A 286 18.80 15.47 -15.76
N ILE A 287 18.31 15.21 -14.56
CA ILE A 287 17.72 13.93 -14.17
C ILE A 287 16.20 14.09 -14.04
N HIS A 288 15.44 13.16 -14.62
CA HIS A 288 13.99 13.16 -14.56
C HIS A 288 13.49 13.11 -13.10
N PRO A 289 12.46 13.89 -12.72
CA PRO A 289 12.01 13.99 -11.34
C PRO A 289 11.39 12.71 -10.77
N VAL A 290 11.02 11.74 -11.61
CA VAL A 290 10.52 10.44 -11.19
C VAL A 290 11.61 9.39 -11.39
N ALA A 291 11.89 8.64 -10.33
CA ALA A 291 12.85 7.56 -10.30
C ALA A 291 12.21 6.31 -9.67
N HIS A 292 12.84 5.13 -9.81
CA HIS A 292 12.30 3.85 -9.39
C HIS A 292 13.23 3.16 -8.39
N VAL A 293 12.66 2.61 -7.32
CA VAL A 293 13.37 1.83 -6.30
C VAL A 293 12.92 0.37 -6.39
N PHE A 294 13.88 -0.55 -6.45
CA PHE A 294 13.60 -1.98 -6.35
C PHE A 294 13.54 -2.41 -4.88
N LEU A 295 12.44 -3.06 -4.51
CA LEU A 295 12.23 -3.60 -3.18
C LEU A 295 12.45 -5.12 -3.23
N PRO A 296 13.45 -5.66 -2.51
CA PRO A 296 13.72 -7.09 -2.51
C PRO A 296 12.52 -7.85 -1.95
N ALA A 297 12.13 -8.94 -2.62
CA ALA A 297 11.13 -9.87 -2.08
C ALA A 297 11.72 -10.67 -0.91
N LEU A 298 10.84 -11.19 -0.05
CA LEU A 298 11.23 -12.08 1.01
C LEU A 298 11.66 -13.43 0.40
N PRO A 299 12.87 -13.93 0.68
CA PRO A 299 13.29 -15.24 0.21
C PRO A 299 12.35 -16.34 0.71
N ASP A 300 12.07 -17.35 -0.12
CA ASP A 300 11.15 -18.45 0.21
C ASP A 300 11.63 -19.31 1.39
N GLU A 301 12.93 -19.25 1.69
CA GLU A 301 13.53 -19.92 2.84
C GLU A 301 13.16 -19.27 4.18
N VAL A 302 12.72 -18.00 4.15
CA VAL A 302 12.33 -17.26 5.36
C VAL A 302 10.92 -17.67 5.74
N ARG A 303 10.81 -18.63 6.64
CA ARG A 303 9.54 -19.18 7.17
C ARG A 303 9.33 -18.85 8.64
N ASP A 304 10.31 -18.23 9.29
CA ASP A 304 10.27 -17.90 10.70
C ASP A 304 10.62 -16.43 10.95
N VAL A 305 10.29 -15.96 12.13
CA VAL A 305 10.54 -14.60 12.58
C VAL A 305 12.05 -14.28 12.64
N ARG A 306 12.88 -15.28 12.99
CA ARG A 306 14.33 -15.07 13.07
C ARG A 306 14.93 -14.83 11.70
N GLY A 307 14.45 -15.55 10.70
CA GLY A 307 14.78 -15.33 9.29
C GLY A 307 14.37 -13.93 8.83
N LEU A 308 13.17 -13.46 9.21
CA LEU A 308 12.71 -12.10 8.91
C LEU A 308 13.63 -11.04 9.54
N ILE A 309 13.96 -11.16 10.81
CA ILE A 309 14.89 -10.22 11.50
C ILE A 309 16.26 -10.23 10.82
N ARG A 310 16.80 -11.41 10.46
CA ARG A 310 18.06 -11.50 9.72
C ARG A 310 17.98 -10.81 8.36
N PHE A 311 16.87 -10.98 7.64
CA PHE A 311 16.60 -10.31 6.37
C PHE A 311 16.52 -8.78 6.54
N MET A 312 15.82 -8.29 7.55
CA MET A 312 15.71 -6.86 7.87
C MET A 312 17.07 -6.22 8.14
N LEU A 313 17.91 -6.91 8.92
CA LEU A 313 19.24 -6.41 9.32
C LEU A 313 20.32 -6.68 8.28
N SER A 314 20.00 -7.44 7.22
CA SER A 314 20.97 -7.72 6.14
C SER A 314 21.42 -6.43 5.47
N GLY A 315 22.76 -6.24 5.38
CA GLY A 315 23.35 -5.02 4.84
C GLY A 315 23.44 -3.82 5.82
N SER A 316 22.89 -3.93 7.04
CA SER A 316 22.98 -2.89 8.08
C SER A 316 24.09 -3.16 9.12
N VAL A 317 24.80 -4.28 8.99
CA VAL A 317 25.89 -4.66 9.92
C VAL A 317 26.96 -3.58 10.05
N PRO A 318 27.45 -2.92 8.99
CA PRO A 318 28.42 -1.83 9.12
C PRO A 318 27.87 -0.65 9.95
N ASP A 319 26.60 -0.28 9.73
CA ASP A 319 25.97 0.82 10.48
C ASP A 319 25.86 0.48 11.97
N LEU A 320 25.53 -0.78 12.33
CA LEU A 320 25.52 -1.27 13.71
C LEU A 320 26.93 -1.26 14.36
N VAL A 321 27.96 -1.65 13.62
CA VAL A 321 29.35 -1.60 14.11
C VAL A 321 29.77 -0.17 14.40
N TRP A 322 29.46 0.78 13.52
CA TRP A 322 29.75 2.19 13.74
C TRP A 322 28.96 2.80 14.89
N ALA A 323 27.69 2.41 15.02
CA ALA A 323 26.87 2.82 16.18
C ALA A 323 27.50 2.31 17.49
N ALA A 324 27.93 1.05 17.55
CA ALA A 324 28.60 0.48 18.71
C ALA A 324 29.95 1.16 19.01
N ALA A 325 30.78 1.43 17.99
CA ALA A 325 32.05 2.13 18.15
C ALA A 325 31.86 3.55 18.69
N ALA A 326 30.88 4.29 18.18
CA ALA A 326 30.54 5.63 18.66
C ALA A 326 30.00 5.60 20.11
N ALA A 327 29.18 4.59 20.46
CA ALA A 327 28.72 4.40 21.84
C ALA A 327 29.87 4.04 22.80
N ALA A 328 30.80 3.19 22.37
CA ALA A 328 31.98 2.86 23.15
C ALA A 328 32.87 4.08 23.38
N LEU A 329 33.05 4.93 22.35
CA LEU A 329 33.79 6.20 22.49
C LEU A 329 33.09 7.15 23.47
N ALA A 330 31.74 7.27 23.36
CA ALA A 330 30.96 8.09 24.30
C ALA A 330 31.10 7.60 25.75
N SER A 331 31.10 6.27 25.95
CA SER A 331 31.33 5.66 27.26
C SER A 331 32.73 5.97 27.81
N LEU A 332 33.76 5.81 26.97
CA LEU A 332 35.14 6.10 27.34
C LEU A 332 35.33 7.56 27.77
N ILE A 333 34.78 8.49 26.99
CA ILE A 333 34.80 9.93 27.35
C ILE A 333 34.01 10.16 28.62
N GLY A 334 32.90 9.48 28.84
CA GLY A 334 32.08 9.57 30.04
C GLY A 334 32.79 9.17 31.32
N LEU A 335 33.84 8.31 31.27
CA LEU A 335 34.67 7.93 32.44
C LEU A 335 35.44 9.11 33.03
N ILE A 336 35.57 10.21 32.28
CA ILE A 336 36.19 11.44 32.78
C ILE A 336 35.32 12.07 33.88
N VAL A 337 34.00 11.94 33.85
CA VAL A 337 33.07 12.59 34.75
C VAL A 337 33.26 12.13 36.21
N PRO A 338 33.27 10.83 36.54
CA PRO A 338 33.58 10.36 37.88
C PRO A 338 34.95 10.81 38.40
N TYR A 339 35.98 10.70 37.54
CA TYR A 339 37.33 11.11 37.90
C TYR A 339 37.40 12.62 38.21
N ALA A 340 36.80 13.46 37.38
CA ALA A 340 36.74 14.90 37.62
C ALA A 340 35.95 15.27 38.87
N THR A 341 34.89 14.52 39.19
CA THR A 341 34.09 14.72 40.41
C THR A 341 34.96 14.43 41.68
N GLY A 342 35.76 13.37 41.64
CA GLY A 342 36.70 13.06 42.70
C GLY A 342 37.75 14.17 42.92
N LEU A 343 38.41 14.61 41.81
CA LEU A 343 39.38 15.71 41.89
C LEU A 343 38.77 17.00 42.45
N LEU A 344 37.55 17.31 42.07
CA LEU A 344 36.84 18.50 42.52
C LEU A 344 36.65 18.49 44.05
N VAL A 345 36.18 17.36 44.60
CA VAL A 345 35.85 17.23 46.01
C VAL A 345 37.10 17.09 46.89
N GLU A 346 38.15 16.43 46.38
CA GLU A 346 39.33 16.08 47.17
C GLU A 346 40.38 17.19 47.19
N HIS A 347 40.57 17.87 46.07
CA HIS A 347 41.67 18.81 45.89
C HIS A 347 41.21 20.24 45.65
N THR A 348 40.21 20.45 44.82
CA THR A 348 39.87 21.79 44.30
C THR A 348 39.07 22.60 45.32
N ILE A 349 38.04 21.97 45.93
CA ILE A 349 37.18 22.65 46.94
C ILE A 349 37.97 22.92 48.25
N PRO A 350 38.67 21.93 48.83
CA PRO A 350 39.43 22.20 50.08
C PRO A 350 40.59 23.16 49.88
N GLY A 351 41.18 23.25 48.69
CA GLY A 351 42.29 24.09 48.33
C GLY A 351 41.96 25.57 48.04
N ASP A 352 40.67 25.92 48.01
CA ASP A 352 40.18 27.25 47.62
C ASP A 352 40.75 27.73 46.29
N ASP A 353 41.06 26.76 45.39
CA ASP A 353 41.65 27.02 44.08
C ASP A 353 40.59 27.30 43.01
N PHE A 354 40.27 28.59 42.81
CA PHE A 354 39.34 29.04 41.81
C PHE A 354 39.78 28.71 40.38
N ARG A 355 41.08 28.69 40.09
CA ARG A 355 41.59 28.32 38.74
C ARG A 355 41.43 26.83 38.47
N GLY A 356 41.72 26.01 39.50
CA GLY A 356 41.43 24.57 39.43
C GLY A 356 39.95 24.27 39.24
N LEU A 357 39.07 25.01 39.92
CA LEU A 357 37.62 24.89 39.72
C LEU A 357 37.21 25.17 38.28
N VAL A 358 37.66 26.29 37.70
CA VAL A 358 37.36 26.65 36.32
C VAL A 358 37.92 25.62 35.35
N PHE A 359 39.12 25.08 35.60
CA PHE A 359 39.72 24.03 34.77
C PHE A 359 38.91 22.74 34.82
N VAL A 360 38.55 22.21 35.99
CA VAL A 360 37.74 21.01 36.12
C VAL A 360 36.34 21.19 35.51
N ALA A 361 35.72 22.36 35.72
CA ALA A 361 34.43 22.69 35.11
C ALA A 361 34.50 22.71 33.57
N SER A 362 35.55 23.34 33.01
CA SER A 362 35.74 23.38 31.55
C SER A 362 35.98 21.97 30.98
N MET A 363 36.75 21.13 31.66
CA MET A 363 37.01 19.73 31.28
C MET A 363 35.71 18.91 31.34
N LEU A 364 34.87 19.10 32.34
CA LEU A 364 33.55 18.44 32.42
C LEU A 364 32.64 18.86 31.24
N VAL A 365 32.54 20.17 30.95
CA VAL A 365 31.76 20.68 29.83
C VAL A 365 32.26 20.11 28.52
N ALA A 366 33.56 20.07 28.30
CA ALA A 366 34.16 19.51 27.09
C ALA A 366 33.88 17.99 26.97
N ALA A 367 34.06 17.24 28.06
CA ALA A 367 33.78 15.79 28.10
C ALA A 367 32.30 15.46 27.83
N LEU A 368 31.39 16.18 28.51
CA LEU A 368 29.93 16.00 28.30
C LEU A 368 29.51 16.36 26.87
N SER A 369 30.05 17.46 26.32
CA SER A 369 29.77 17.87 24.96
C SER A 369 30.29 16.85 23.94
N ALA A 370 31.52 16.35 24.12
CA ALA A 370 32.12 15.33 23.25
C ALA A 370 31.34 13.98 23.33
N SER A 371 30.97 13.58 24.55
CA SER A 371 30.15 12.38 24.78
C SER A 371 28.76 12.50 24.11
N ALA A 372 28.12 13.68 24.26
CA ALA A 372 26.83 13.96 23.60
C ALA A 372 26.93 13.88 22.07
N VAL A 373 28.00 14.41 21.46
CA VAL A 373 28.24 14.31 20.02
C VAL A 373 28.43 12.85 19.61
N ALA A 374 29.24 12.08 20.35
CA ALA A 374 29.45 10.66 20.05
C ALA A 374 28.14 9.84 20.17
N GLN A 375 27.33 10.08 21.21
CA GLN A 375 26.00 9.49 21.35
C GLN A 375 25.06 9.89 20.22
N TYR A 376 25.08 11.14 19.77
CA TYR A 376 24.30 11.62 18.65
C TYR A 376 24.68 10.89 17.35
N VAL A 377 25.98 10.72 17.10
CA VAL A 377 26.47 9.94 15.96
C VAL A 377 25.99 8.48 16.03
N SER A 378 26.11 7.84 17.19
CA SER A 378 25.60 6.48 17.42
C SER A 378 24.11 6.37 17.08
N ARG A 379 23.29 7.29 17.58
CA ARG A 379 21.85 7.34 17.30
C ARG A 379 21.54 7.56 15.83
N LEU A 380 22.32 8.37 15.11
CA LEU A 380 22.14 8.56 13.66
C LEU A 380 22.34 7.26 12.87
N TYR A 381 23.38 6.46 13.21
CA TYR A 381 23.58 5.16 12.56
C TYR A 381 22.45 4.17 12.89
N LEU A 382 21.94 4.17 14.11
CA LEU A 382 20.81 3.32 14.49
C LEU A 382 19.52 3.74 13.78
N LEU A 383 19.21 5.04 13.67
CA LEU A 383 18.07 5.54 12.89
C LEU A 383 18.18 5.20 11.40
N ARG A 384 19.41 5.21 10.86
CA ARG A 384 19.64 4.78 9.48
C ARG A 384 19.34 3.29 9.28
N THR A 385 19.79 2.47 10.22
CA THR A 385 19.47 1.02 10.26
C THR A 385 17.96 0.80 10.33
N GLU A 386 17.27 1.54 11.20
CA GLU A 386 15.80 1.51 11.36
C GLU A 386 15.10 1.78 10.04
N GLY A 387 15.39 2.92 9.40
CA GLY A 387 14.74 3.31 8.15
C GLY A 387 14.93 2.29 7.03
N ARG A 388 16.14 1.71 6.92
CA ARG A 388 16.44 0.67 5.91
C ARG A 388 15.74 -0.66 6.21
N ALA A 389 15.77 -1.09 7.47
CA ALA A 389 15.16 -2.34 7.90
C ALA A 389 13.63 -2.31 7.71
N GLY A 390 12.97 -1.20 8.10
CA GLY A 390 11.53 -1.05 7.95
C GLY A 390 11.05 -1.05 6.51
N GLN A 391 11.72 -0.27 5.64
CA GLN A 391 11.35 -0.24 4.22
C GLN A 391 11.47 -1.61 3.56
N ARG A 392 12.52 -2.37 3.90
CA ARG A 392 12.71 -3.74 3.39
C ARG A 392 11.64 -4.69 3.92
N ALA A 393 11.34 -4.63 5.22
CA ALA A 393 10.38 -5.52 5.85
C ALA A 393 8.96 -5.33 5.33
N ILE A 394 8.46 -4.08 5.34
CA ILE A 394 7.08 -3.77 4.92
C ILE A 394 6.88 -4.20 3.46
N GLY A 395 7.78 -3.78 2.55
CA GLY A 395 7.69 -4.14 1.15
C GLY A 395 7.70 -5.65 0.91
N ALA A 396 8.63 -6.36 1.58
CA ALA A 396 8.79 -7.81 1.43
C ALA A 396 7.61 -8.60 2.01
N VAL A 397 7.10 -8.22 3.18
CA VAL A 397 5.97 -8.92 3.82
C VAL A 397 4.65 -8.64 3.09
N VAL A 398 4.41 -7.40 2.62
CA VAL A 398 3.24 -7.09 1.79
C VAL A 398 3.30 -7.87 0.47
N HIS A 399 4.46 -7.93 -0.18
CA HIS A 399 4.64 -8.74 -1.39
C HIS A 399 4.36 -10.22 -1.11
N ARG A 400 4.89 -10.76 0.02
CA ARG A 400 4.61 -12.14 0.46
C ARG A 400 3.13 -12.36 0.68
N LEU A 401 2.44 -11.47 1.41
CA LEU A 401 1.01 -11.55 1.68
C LEU A 401 0.20 -11.60 0.38
N LEU A 402 0.49 -10.70 -0.58
CA LEU A 402 -0.20 -10.67 -1.87
C LEU A 402 0.09 -11.90 -2.76
N SER A 403 1.18 -12.62 -2.48
CA SER A 403 1.53 -13.86 -3.19
C SER A 403 0.89 -15.13 -2.59
N LEU A 404 0.18 -15.01 -1.47
CA LEU A 404 -0.44 -16.15 -0.80
C LEU A 404 -1.72 -16.61 -1.50
N PRO A 405 -2.07 -17.91 -1.42
CA PRO A 405 -3.25 -18.46 -2.08
C PRO A 405 -4.56 -17.95 -1.47
N ALA A 406 -5.61 -17.86 -2.29
CA ALA A 406 -6.92 -17.35 -1.89
C ALA A 406 -7.53 -18.01 -0.62
N PRO A 407 -7.36 -19.31 -0.33
CA PRO A 407 -7.84 -19.91 0.90
C PRO A 407 -7.24 -19.34 2.18
N PHE A 408 -6.00 -18.79 2.11
CA PHE A 408 -5.37 -18.13 3.26
C PHE A 408 -6.22 -16.97 3.77
N PHE A 409 -6.70 -16.11 2.87
CA PHE A 409 -7.46 -14.91 3.22
C PHE A 409 -8.84 -15.22 3.83
N LYS A 410 -9.38 -16.43 3.65
CA LYS A 410 -10.63 -16.86 4.30
C LYS A 410 -10.48 -17.16 5.79
N ARG A 411 -9.24 -17.40 6.26
CA ARG A 411 -8.96 -17.71 7.67
C ARG A 411 -8.89 -16.45 8.54
N PHE A 412 -8.69 -15.29 7.93
CA PHE A 412 -8.47 -14.02 8.62
C PHE A 412 -9.43 -12.94 8.12
N ASN A 413 -9.84 -12.05 9.01
CA ASN A 413 -10.58 -10.85 8.63
C ASN A 413 -9.60 -9.78 8.10
N ALA A 414 -10.07 -8.92 7.20
CA ALA A 414 -9.25 -7.84 6.63
C ALA A 414 -8.61 -6.95 7.71
N GLY A 415 -9.36 -6.64 8.79
CA GLY A 415 -8.84 -5.88 9.91
C GLY A 415 -7.73 -6.58 10.69
N ASP A 416 -7.82 -7.92 10.86
CA ASP A 416 -6.75 -8.69 11.52
C ASP A 416 -5.48 -8.74 10.66
N LEU A 417 -5.62 -8.84 9.32
CA LEU A 417 -4.48 -8.79 8.41
C LEU A 417 -3.81 -7.40 8.40
N ALA A 418 -4.60 -6.33 8.41
CA ALA A 418 -4.08 -4.97 8.49
C ALA A 418 -3.34 -4.71 9.81
N ASP A 419 -3.87 -5.20 10.94
CA ASP A 419 -3.25 -5.09 12.25
C ASP A 419 -1.94 -5.92 12.33
N ARG A 420 -1.90 -7.11 11.69
CA ARG A 420 -0.68 -7.92 11.56
C ARG A 420 0.42 -7.21 10.77
N LEU A 421 0.06 -6.47 9.70
CA LEU A 421 1.03 -5.64 8.97
C LEU A 421 1.51 -4.45 9.80
N GLY A 422 0.63 -3.83 10.59
CA GLY A 422 0.98 -2.75 11.53
C GLY A 422 2.03 -3.19 12.58
N CYS A 423 2.04 -4.48 12.97
CA CYS A 423 3.06 -5.02 13.87
C CYS A 423 4.50 -4.91 13.34
N LEU A 424 4.69 -4.69 12.03
CA LEU A 424 6.03 -4.46 11.46
C LEU A 424 6.63 -3.11 11.88
N ASP A 425 5.81 -2.08 12.02
CA ASP A 425 6.23 -0.77 12.51
C ASP A 425 6.62 -0.85 14.00
N ASP A 426 5.83 -1.59 14.79
CA ASP A 426 6.13 -1.87 16.19
C ASP A 426 7.43 -2.68 16.32
N LEU A 427 7.64 -3.68 15.47
CA LEU A 427 8.89 -4.44 15.40
C LEU A 427 10.09 -3.55 15.10
N GLN A 428 9.96 -2.69 14.09
CA GLN A 428 11.03 -1.79 13.67
C GLN A 428 11.44 -0.87 14.82
N SER A 429 10.47 -0.22 15.46
CA SER A 429 10.71 0.70 16.59
C SER A 429 11.33 -0.01 17.79
N ALA A 430 10.86 -1.22 18.13
CA ALA A 430 11.39 -1.99 19.25
C ALA A 430 12.79 -2.53 18.99
N LEU A 431 13.09 -3.00 17.76
CA LEU A 431 14.46 -3.40 17.41
C LEU A 431 15.44 -2.23 17.51
N THR A 432 15.02 -1.03 17.15
CA THR A 432 15.84 0.18 17.27
C THR A 432 16.04 0.56 18.73
N GLN A 433 14.97 0.59 19.54
CA GLN A 433 15.07 0.86 20.98
C GLN A 433 15.95 -0.19 21.68
N ALA A 434 15.79 -1.46 21.34
CA ALA A 434 16.63 -2.54 21.86
C ALA A 434 18.11 -2.39 21.47
N ALA A 435 18.38 -1.98 20.22
CA ALA A 435 19.74 -1.73 19.78
C ALA A 435 20.33 -0.50 20.49
N ILE A 436 19.57 0.58 20.64
CA ILE A 436 19.98 1.78 21.37
C ILE A 436 20.28 1.44 22.83
N GLY A 437 19.32 0.87 23.55
CA GLY A 437 19.45 0.54 24.96
C GLY A 437 20.51 -0.55 25.21
N GLY A 438 20.54 -1.58 24.36
CA GLY A 438 21.51 -2.68 24.46
C GLY A 438 22.95 -2.25 24.19
N VAL A 439 23.18 -1.52 23.07
CA VAL A 439 24.53 -1.10 22.67
C VAL A 439 25.04 0.02 23.57
N ILE A 440 24.24 1.07 23.75
CA ILE A 440 24.65 2.22 24.56
C ILE A 440 24.67 1.85 26.06
N GLY A 441 23.56 1.35 26.59
CA GLY A 441 23.42 1.00 28.02
C GLY A 441 24.39 -0.08 28.45
N GLY A 442 24.55 -1.15 27.66
CA GLY A 442 25.50 -2.22 27.95
C GLY A 442 26.94 -1.77 27.95
N THR A 443 27.35 -0.93 26.98
CA THR A 443 28.72 -0.38 26.91
C THR A 443 29.03 0.51 28.10
N PHE A 444 28.09 1.38 28.49
CA PHE A 444 28.24 2.23 29.66
C PHE A 444 28.31 1.41 30.95
N ALA A 445 27.41 0.46 31.16
CA ALA A 445 27.39 -0.39 32.35
C ALA A 445 28.73 -1.14 32.56
N VAL A 446 29.26 -1.73 31.45
CA VAL A 446 30.54 -2.47 31.50
C VAL A 446 31.73 -1.52 31.75
N GLY A 447 31.77 -0.37 31.05
CA GLY A 447 32.85 0.60 31.20
C GLY A 447 32.95 1.15 32.61
N TYR A 448 31.82 1.56 33.17
CA TYR A 448 31.79 2.11 34.54
C TYR A 448 32.04 1.02 35.59
N LEU A 449 31.54 -0.20 35.38
CA LEU A 449 31.86 -1.31 36.31
C LEU A 449 33.37 -1.60 36.31
N GLY A 450 34.02 -1.55 35.15
CA GLY A 450 35.49 -1.66 35.04
C GLY A 450 36.20 -0.57 35.79
N LEU A 451 35.77 0.70 35.68
CA LEU A 451 36.33 1.81 36.46
C LEU A 451 36.13 1.62 37.97
N MET A 452 34.96 1.21 38.42
CA MET A 452 34.64 0.95 39.82
C MET A 452 35.52 -0.16 40.42
N LEU A 453 35.82 -1.23 39.66
CA LEU A 453 36.73 -2.30 40.06
C LEU A 453 38.17 -1.79 40.26
N LEU A 454 38.60 -0.84 39.42
CA LEU A 454 39.93 -0.21 39.56
C LEU A 454 40.02 0.76 40.75
N MET A 455 38.91 1.42 41.10
CA MET A 455 38.86 2.37 42.21
C MET A 455 38.82 1.66 43.56
N GLN A 456 37.82 0.78 43.78
CA GLN A 456 37.60 0.08 45.06
C GLN A 456 36.96 -1.28 44.81
N PRO A 457 37.72 -2.39 44.77
CA PRO A 457 37.20 -3.69 44.37
C PRO A 457 36.11 -4.22 45.34
N SER A 458 36.21 -4.00 46.63
CA SER A 458 35.22 -4.45 47.61
C SER A 458 33.85 -3.78 47.44
N ALA A 459 33.83 -2.45 47.24
CA ALA A 459 32.63 -1.70 46.93
C ALA A 459 32.06 -2.02 45.54
N ALA A 460 32.92 -2.27 44.56
CA ALA A 460 32.53 -2.65 43.21
C ALA A 460 31.80 -4.00 43.17
N LEU A 461 32.16 -4.97 44.00
CA LEU A 461 31.43 -6.24 44.15
C LEU A 461 30.00 -6.02 44.69
N VAL A 462 29.84 -5.13 45.69
CA VAL A 462 28.52 -4.79 46.23
C VAL A 462 27.69 -4.09 45.15
N ALA A 463 28.28 -3.12 44.44
CA ALA A 463 27.64 -2.42 43.32
C ALA A 463 27.25 -3.37 42.22
N ALA A 464 28.11 -4.31 41.81
CA ALA A 464 27.82 -5.33 40.82
C ALA A 464 26.66 -6.25 41.26
N ALA A 465 26.60 -6.63 42.55
CA ALA A 465 25.48 -7.41 43.07
C ALA A 465 24.16 -6.64 42.99
N VAL A 466 24.13 -5.34 43.29
CA VAL A 466 22.96 -4.47 43.15
C VAL A 466 22.56 -4.34 41.67
N MET A 467 23.52 -4.12 40.78
CA MET A 467 23.27 -4.04 39.32
C MET A 467 22.70 -5.35 38.78
N LEU A 468 23.25 -6.49 39.19
CA LEU A 468 22.75 -7.81 38.79
C LEU A 468 21.34 -8.08 39.33
N ALA A 469 21.08 -7.73 40.60
CA ALA A 469 19.75 -7.83 41.19
C ALA A 469 18.73 -6.95 40.46
N MET A 470 19.12 -5.73 40.08
CA MET A 470 18.29 -4.81 39.29
C MET A 470 18.01 -5.39 37.89
N LEU A 471 19.02 -5.91 37.23
CA LEU A 471 18.85 -6.55 35.91
C LEU A 471 17.92 -7.76 36.02
N ALA A 472 18.11 -8.63 36.99
CA ALA A 472 17.25 -9.80 37.23
C ALA A 472 15.81 -9.40 37.53
N PHE A 473 15.60 -8.39 38.37
CA PHE A 473 14.28 -7.81 38.66
C PHE A 473 13.64 -7.27 37.37
N THR A 474 14.38 -6.49 36.59
CA THR A 474 13.89 -5.95 35.31
C THR A 474 13.47 -7.05 34.36
N VAL A 475 14.29 -8.11 34.18
CA VAL A 475 13.96 -9.26 33.32
C VAL A 475 12.69 -9.98 33.78
N LEU A 476 12.50 -10.15 35.10
CA LEU A 476 11.31 -10.77 35.68
C LEU A 476 10.04 -9.95 35.39
N VAL A 477 10.10 -8.63 35.65
CA VAL A 477 8.97 -7.73 35.37
C VAL A 477 8.63 -7.69 33.90
N VAL A 478 9.64 -7.57 33.04
CA VAL A 478 9.51 -7.54 31.58
C VAL A 478 8.86 -8.82 31.05
N ARG A 479 9.32 -10.00 31.49
CA ARG A 479 8.69 -11.28 31.13
C ARG A 479 7.22 -11.35 31.53
N SER A 480 6.90 -10.81 32.70
CA SER A 480 5.52 -10.73 33.19
C SER A 480 4.67 -9.75 32.36
N GLN A 481 5.24 -8.62 31.96
CA GLN A 481 4.58 -7.60 31.14
C GLN A 481 4.37 -8.09 29.71
N ALA A 482 5.36 -8.77 29.10
CA ALA A 482 5.28 -9.31 27.74
C ALA A 482 4.08 -10.28 27.54
N ARG A 483 3.78 -11.11 28.54
CA ARG A 483 2.61 -12.00 28.50
C ARG A 483 1.29 -11.22 28.45
N LEU A 484 1.17 -10.17 29.26
CA LEU A 484 -0.03 -9.32 29.25
C LEU A 484 -0.15 -8.49 27.96
N SER A 485 0.98 -8.01 27.45
CA SER A 485 1.02 -7.27 26.19
C SER A 485 0.58 -8.15 25.01
N ALA A 486 0.98 -9.43 25.00
CA ALA A 486 0.52 -10.40 24.01
C ALA A 486 -1.00 -10.58 24.03
N ASP A 487 -1.58 -10.79 25.21
CA ASP A 487 -3.04 -10.93 25.37
C ASP A 487 -3.78 -9.63 25.00
N SER A 488 -3.21 -8.46 25.35
CA SER A 488 -3.75 -7.15 24.96
C SER A 488 -3.74 -6.98 23.44
N ALA A 489 -2.66 -7.34 22.77
CA ALA A 489 -2.53 -7.26 21.30
C ALA A 489 -3.54 -8.14 20.56
N GLU A 490 -3.75 -9.38 21.04
CA GLU A 490 -4.75 -10.28 20.45
C GLU A 490 -6.17 -9.72 20.61
N ARG A 491 -6.47 -9.15 21.78
CA ARG A 491 -7.78 -8.50 22.03
C ARG A 491 -7.97 -7.25 21.22
N SER A 492 -6.91 -6.45 21.03
CA SER A 492 -6.93 -5.25 20.18
C SER A 492 -7.25 -5.60 18.73
N GLY A 493 -6.60 -6.61 18.15
CA GLY A 493 -6.89 -7.07 16.79
C GLY A 493 -8.32 -7.56 16.61
N ARG A 494 -8.86 -8.30 17.60
CA ARG A 494 -10.27 -8.74 17.58
C ARG A 494 -11.24 -7.56 17.70
N LEU A 495 -10.89 -6.54 18.50
CA LEU A 495 -11.71 -5.33 18.65
C LEU A 495 -11.73 -4.50 17.38
N SER A 496 -10.56 -4.29 16.75
CA SER A 496 -10.44 -3.58 15.46
C SER A 496 -11.19 -4.30 14.34
N GLY A 497 -11.07 -5.63 14.28
CA GLY A 497 -11.84 -6.45 13.34
C GLY A 497 -13.35 -6.33 13.54
N PHE A 498 -13.82 -6.31 14.80
CA PHE A 498 -15.22 -6.11 15.10
C PHE A 498 -15.72 -4.70 14.73
N ALA A 499 -14.93 -3.66 14.99
CA ALA A 499 -15.27 -2.30 14.59
C ALA A 499 -15.42 -2.17 13.07
N LEU A 500 -14.51 -2.78 12.29
CA LEU A 500 -14.62 -2.81 10.82
C LEU A 500 -15.87 -3.55 10.34
N GLN A 501 -16.28 -4.65 11.01
CA GLN A 501 -17.53 -5.35 10.69
C GLN A 501 -18.76 -4.46 10.98
N LEU A 502 -18.75 -3.71 12.09
CA LEU A 502 -19.85 -2.77 12.40
C LEU A 502 -19.95 -1.66 11.36
N PHE A 503 -18.82 -1.07 10.95
CA PHE A 503 -18.79 -0.02 9.95
C PHE A 503 -19.16 -0.54 8.56
N GLY A 504 -18.70 -1.72 8.18
CA GLY A 504 -19.06 -2.38 6.92
C GLY A 504 -20.53 -2.79 6.84
N GLY A 505 -21.17 -3.07 7.99
CA GLY A 505 -22.60 -3.40 8.09
C GLY A 505 -23.48 -2.28 8.64
N ILE A 506 -23.05 -1.01 8.59
CA ILE A 506 -23.74 0.11 9.24
C ILE A 506 -25.16 0.32 8.74
N GLU A 507 -25.42 0.10 7.46
CA GLU A 507 -26.76 0.21 6.88
C GLU A 507 -27.71 -0.85 7.47
N THR A 508 -27.25 -2.10 7.54
CA THR A 508 -28.02 -3.19 8.16
C THR A 508 -28.25 -2.94 9.65
N LEU A 509 -27.23 -2.42 10.33
CA LEU A 509 -27.31 -2.11 11.76
C LEU A 509 -28.35 -1.01 12.02
N ARG A 510 -28.38 0.05 11.20
CA ARG A 510 -29.33 1.16 11.31
C ARG A 510 -30.75 0.74 10.95
N THR A 511 -30.92 -0.06 9.89
CA THR A 511 -32.25 -0.56 9.51
C THR A 511 -32.84 -1.51 10.56
N ALA A 512 -31.98 -2.23 11.29
CA ALA A 512 -32.40 -3.10 12.39
C ALA A 512 -32.54 -2.38 13.75
N GLY A 513 -32.17 -1.08 13.86
CA GLY A 513 -32.17 -0.33 15.13
C GLY A 513 -31.24 -0.93 16.19
N GLY A 514 -30.13 -1.55 15.76
CA GLY A 514 -29.26 -2.33 16.61
C GLY A 514 -28.04 -1.59 17.19
N GLU A 515 -27.95 -0.25 17.05
CA GLU A 515 -26.79 0.56 17.40
C GLU A 515 -26.40 0.44 18.87
N GLU A 516 -27.38 0.50 19.78
CA GLU A 516 -27.12 0.40 21.23
C GLU A 516 -26.57 -0.98 21.60
N ALA A 517 -27.12 -2.04 21.02
CA ALA A 517 -26.65 -3.40 21.25
C ALA A 517 -25.22 -3.62 20.73
N ALA A 518 -24.91 -3.06 19.55
CA ALA A 518 -23.58 -3.08 18.96
C ALA A 518 -22.56 -2.30 19.81
N LEU A 519 -22.96 -1.10 20.28
CA LEU A 519 -22.14 -0.28 21.18
C LEU A 519 -21.84 -1.00 22.48
N LEU A 520 -22.85 -1.63 23.11
CA LEU A 520 -22.65 -2.41 24.34
C LEU A 520 -21.68 -3.57 24.14
N GLN A 521 -21.78 -4.30 23.03
CA GLN A 521 -20.86 -5.38 22.70
C GLN A 521 -19.43 -4.87 22.48
N TRP A 522 -19.29 -3.73 21.79
CA TRP A 522 -18.00 -3.10 21.56
C TRP A 522 -17.37 -2.65 22.89
N LEU A 523 -18.15 -1.94 23.74
CA LEU A 523 -17.70 -1.47 25.05
C LEU A 523 -17.28 -2.61 25.99
N GLN A 524 -17.99 -3.74 25.96
CA GLN A 524 -17.60 -4.92 26.75
C GLN A 524 -16.23 -5.47 26.33
N ARG A 525 -15.97 -5.55 25.00
CA ARG A 525 -14.67 -6.00 24.45
C ARG A 525 -13.58 -5.01 24.75
N PHE A 526 -13.85 -3.71 24.54
CA PHE A 526 -12.94 -2.60 24.83
C PHE A 526 -12.55 -2.58 26.32
N ARG A 527 -13.51 -2.72 27.23
CA ARG A 527 -13.24 -2.77 28.68
C ARG A 527 -12.35 -3.93 29.07
N ARG A 528 -12.48 -5.08 28.44
CA ARG A 528 -11.61 -6.25 28.70
C ARG A 528 -10.18 -5.97 28.22
N GLN A 529 -10.01 -5.39 27.05
CA GLN A 529 -8.69 -4.99 26.55
C GLN A 529 -8.04 -3.95 27.45
N GLN A 530 -8.76 -2.87 27.78
CA GLN A 530 -8.26 -1.80 28.65
C GLN A 530 -7.81 -2.29 30.05
N ARG A 531 -8.50 -3.25 30.63
CA ARG A 531 -8.06 -3.84 31.89
C ARG A 531 -6.71 -4.55 31.76
N THR A 532 -6.52 -5.33 30.72
CA THR A 532 -5.25 -6.02 30.47
C THR A 532 -4.11 -5.02 30.24
N GLU A 533 -4.36 -3.97 29.51
CA GLU A 533 -3.40 -2.90 29.23
C GLU A 533 -3.04 -2.11 30.50
N LEU A 534 -4.03 -1.80 31.34
CA LEU A 534 -3.81 -1.17 32.65
C LEU A 534 -2.93 -2.03 33.56
N ASP A 535 -3.15 -3.35 33.59
CA ASP A 535 -2.37 -4.25 34.40
C ASP A 535 -0.92 -4.41 33.89
N ALA A 536 -0.71 -4.39 32.57
CA ALA A 536 0.63 -4.28 31.98
C ALA A 536 1.31 -2.97 32.35
N SER A 537 0.60 -1.83 32.23
CA SER A 537 1.12 -0.50 32.56
C SER A 537 1.46 -0.34 34.05
N LYS A 538 0.68 -0.93 34.97
CA LYS A 538 0.98 -0.93 36.43
C LYS A 538 2.30 -1.64 36.70
N ARG A 539 2.59 -2.75 36.02
CA ARG A 539 3.87 -3.47 36.18
C ARG A 539 5.05 -2.63 35.69
N GLY A 540 4.89 -1.99 34.51
CA GLY A 540 5.89 -1.04 34.00
C GLY A 540 6.11 0.15 34.92
N ALA A 541 5.04 0.68 35.55
CA ALA A 541 5.16 1.75 36.55
C ALA A 541 5.92 1.30 37.80
N ALA A 542 5.67 0.08 38.29
CA ALA A 542 6.40 -0.48 39.41
C ALA A 542 7.91 -0.60 39.11
N LEU A 543 8.26 -1.03 37.87
CA LEU A 543 9.66 -1.06 37.43
C LEU A 543 10.31 0.32 37.49
N ARG A 544 9.63 1.36 36.98
CA ARG A 544 10.16 2.74 37.03
C ARG A 544 10.37 3.24 38.45
N VAL A 545 9.46 2.94 39.37
CA VAL A 545 9.61 3.29 40.79
C VAL A 545 10.84 2.61 41.41
N VAL A 546 11.00 1.30 41.19
CA VAL A 546 12.17 0.57 41.68
C VAL A 546 13.45 1.09 41.06
N ALA A 547 13.45 1.36 39.75
CA ALA A 547 14.58 1.93 39.04
C ALA A 547 15.04 3.31 39.61
N THR A 548 14.11 4.09 40.16
CA THR A 548 14.40 5.37 40.80
C THR A 548 14.88 5.21 42.26
N CYS A 549 14.28 4.29 43.02
CA CYS A 549 14.57 4.13 44.45
C CYS A 549 15.85 3.33 44.70
N VAL A 550 16.15 2.31 43.89
CA VAL A 550 17.32 1.42 44.10
C VAL A 550 18.64 2.18 44.09
N PRO A 551 18.93 3.11 43.18
CA PRO A 551 20.17 3.87 43.21
C PRO A 551 20.36 4.64 44.52
N LEU A 552 19.28 5.28 45.01
CA LEU A 552 19.32 6.04 46.28
C LEU A 552 19.60 5.16 47.51
N GLY A 553 18.95 3.98 47.56
CA GLY A 553 19.20 3.00 48.61
C GLY A 553 20.61 2.41 48.56
N ALA A 554 21.11 2.17 47.33
CA ALA A 554 22.44 1.64 47.17
C ALA A 554 23.56 2.61 47.57
N ILE A 555 23.36 3.92 47.36
CA ILE A 555 24.28 4.96 47.86
C ILE A 555 24.47 4.82 49.36
N ALA A 556 23.37 4.69 50.11
CA ALA A 556 23.43 4.49 51.58
C ALA A 556 24.13 3.16 51.99
N LEU A 557 23.94 2.10 51.17
CA LEU A 557 24.56 0.80 51.39
C LEU A 557 26.06 0.81 51.11
N LEU A 558 26.53 1.59 50.15
CA LEU A 558 27.95 1.69 49.80
C LEU A 558 28.78 2.49 50.81
N TRP A 559 28.17 3.47 51.52
CA TRP A 559 28.85 4.33 52.46
C TRP A 559 29.63 3.60 53.57
N PRO A 560 29.03 2.61 54.27
CA PRO A 560 29.77 1.85 55.30
C PRO A 560 30.99 1.09 54.77
N VAL A 561 30.91 0.59 53.49
CA VAL A 561 32.03 -0.13 52.88
C VAL A 561 33.22 0.84 52.63
N PHE A 562 32.92 2.06 52.19
CA PHE A 562 33.93 3.10 51.99
C PHE A 562 34.50 3.59 53.33
N ALA A 563 33.65 3.80 54.34
CA ALA A 563 34.09 4.19 55.69
C ALA A 563 35.01 3.12 56.30
N ALA A 564 34.70 1.83 56.17
CA ALA A 564 35.53 0.74 56.69
C ALA A 564 36.86 0.62 55.88
N ALA A 565 36.92 1.04 54.65
CA ALA A 565 38.13 1.02 53.83
C ALA A 565 39.04 2.24 54.04
N GLY A 566 38.60 3.22 54.83
CA GLY A 566 39.37 4.45 55.06
C GLY A 566 39.53 5.35 53.82
N ALA A 567 38.64 5.22 52.87
CA ALA A 567 38.69 5.95 51.61
C ALA A 567 38.32 7.43 51.77
N SER A 568 38.84 8.28 50.92
CA SER A 568 38.54 9.71 50.95
C SER A 568 37.10 10.03 50.49
N LEU A 569 36.60 11.21 50.89
CA LEU A 569 35.30 11.71 50.42
C LEU A 569 35.28 11.87 48.90
N GLY A 570 36.40 12.26 48.32
CA GLY A 570 36.56 12.42 46.88
C GLY A 570 36.46 11.06 46.11
N GLU A 571 37.12 10.03 46.62
CA GLU A 571 37.02 8.66 46.08
C GLU A 571 35.59 8.12 46.16
N TYR A 572 34.88 8.34 47.28
CA TYR A 572 33.50 7.97 47.44
C TYR A 572 32.59 8.68 46.43
N MET A 573 32.74 9.99 46.24
CA MET A 573 31.95 10.77 45.29
C MET A 573 32.22 10.38 43.85
N ALA A 574 33.48 10.13 43.49
CA ALA A 574 33.84 9.60 42.17
C ALA A 574 33.21 8.22 41.91
N PHE A 575 33.32 7.32 42.86
CA PHE A 575 32.72 5.99 42.80
C PHE A 575 31.17 6.08 42.66
N ASN A 576 30.56 6.94 43.47
CA ASN A 576 29.12 7.16 43.43
C ASN A 576 28.64 7.70 42.07
N ALA A 577 29.36 8.63 41.47
CA ALA A 577 29.09 9.15 40.13
C ALA A 577 29.19 8.02 39.07
N ALA A 578 30.22 7.17 39.16
CA ALA A 578 30.38 6.01 38.27
C ALA A 578 29.25 5.00 38.48
N PHE A 579 28.83 4.73 39.71
CA PHE A 579 27.74 3.81 40.05
C PHE A 579 26.40 4.29 39.50
N ILE A 580 26.05 5.58 39.63
CA ILE A 580 24.84 6.16 39.10
C ILE A 580 24.82 6.02 37.57
N ALA A 581 25.94 6.31 36.91
CA ALA A 581 26.04 6.17 35.47
C ALA A 581 25.92 4.70 35.02
N ALA A 582 26.56 3.76 35.73
CA ALA A 582 26.47 2.32 35.47
C ALA A 582 25.05 1.79 35.63
N ILE A 583 24.32 2.17 36.67
CA ILE A 583 22.97 1.69 36.93
C ILE A 583 21.98 2.25 35.92
N PHE A 584 22.16 3.49 35.42
CA PHE A 584 21.40 4.00 34.30
C PHE A 584 21.62 3.16 33.00
N GLY A 585 22.86 2.73 32.75
CA GLY A 585 23.18 1.81 31.67
C GLY A 585 22.45 0.45 31.81
N VAL A 586 22.41 -0.10 33.04
CA VAL A 586 21.66 -1.35 33.34
C VAL A 586 20.14 -1.18 33.15
N ILE A 587 19.58 -0.03 33.56
CA ILE A 587 18.16 0.29 33.36
C ILE A 587 17.84 0.36 31.87
N GLN A 588 18.64 1.08 31.08
CA GLN A 588 18.46 1.15 29.62
C GLN A 588 18.57 -0.23 28.95
N LEU A 589 19.52 -1.05 29.38
CA LEU A 589 19.62 -2.43 28.89
C LEU A 589 18.37 -3.24 29.26
N GLY A 590 17.84 -3.05 30.45
CA GLY A 590 16.63 -3.71 30.94
C GLY A 590 15.38 -3.26 30.15
N GLU A 591 15.23 -1.99 29.85
CA GLU A 591 14.17 -1.44 29.02
C GLU A 591 14.26 -2.00 27.59
N ALA A 592 15.47 -2.04 27.01
CA ALA A 592 15.72 -2.63 25.70
C ALA A 592 15.32 -4.10 25.61
N LEU A 593 15.64 -4.89 26.65
CA LEU A 593 15.16 -6.29 26.75
C LEU A 593 13.63 -6.35 26.88
N GLY A 594 13.03 -5.31 27.50
CA GLY A 594 11.61 -5.13 27.63
C GLY A 594 10.91 -4.94 26.29
N ASP A 595 11.43 -4.05 25.50
CA ASP A 595 10.88 -3.73 24.17
C ASP A 595 10.92 -4.96 23.26
N VAL A 596 12.03 -5.72 23.26
CA VAL A 596 12.12 -7.00 22.53
C VAL A 596 11.11 -8.01 23.02
N ALA A 597 10.94 -8.14 24.36
CA ALA A 597 10.02 -9.11 24.93
C ALA A 597 8.53 -8.78 24.65
N ILE A 598 8.20 -7.48 24.54
CA ILE A 598 6.85 -7.01 24.19
C ILE A 598 6.55 -7.31 22.72
N VAL A 599 7.53 -7.17 21.82
CA VAL A 599 7.34 -7.32 20.38
C VAL A 599 7.34 -8.79 19.95
N LEU A 600 8.00 -9.68 20.68
CA LEU A 600 8.06 -11.09 20.31
C LEU A 600 6.68 -11.76 20.07
N PRO A 601 5.64 -11.53 20.89
CA PRO A 601 4.29 -12.02 20.62
C PRO A 601 3.64 -11.43 19.36
N PHE A 602 3.91 -10.16 19.05
CA PHE A 602 3.41 -9.55 17.81
C PHE A 602 4.02 -10.24 16.58
N LEU A 603 5.30 -10.61 16.65
CA LEU A 603 5.98 -11.34 15.61
C LEU A 603 5.39 -12.74 15.37
N GLN A 604 4.91 -13.41 16.41
CA GLN A 604 4.22 -14.68 16.27
C GLN A 604 2.92 -14.56 15.46
N ARG A 605 2.30 -13.40 15.46
CA ARG A 605 1.13 -13.10 14.60
C ARG A 605 1.47 -13.01 13.12
N LEU A 606 2.73 -12.69 12.76
CA LEU A 606 3.21 -12.71 11.37
C LEU A 606 3.55 -14.12 10.89
N GLU A 607 3.77 -15.05 11.80
CA GLU A 607 4.23 -16.41 11.49
C GLU A 607 3.32 -17.14 10.47
N PRO A 608 1.97 -17.07 10.53
CA PRO A 608 1.13 -17.68 9.51
C PRO A 608 1.38 -17.10 8.09
N ILE A 609 1.72 -15.82 7.98
CA ILE A 609 2.04 -15.18 6.69
C ILE A 609 3.39 -15.69 6.15
N LEU A 610 4.35 -15.95 7.06
CA LEU A 610 5.68 -16.42 6.70
C LEU A 610 5.73 -17.91 6.37
N GLN A 611 4.92 -18.73 7.08
CA GLN A 611 4.89 -20.19 6.93
C GLN A 611 4.07 -20.65 5.73
N GLU A 612 3.03 -19.92 5.34
CA GLU A 612 2.20 -20.29 4.20
C GLU A 612 3.00 -20.22 2.90
N GLU A 613 2.85 -21.23 2.05
CA GLU A 613 3.54 -21.27 0.76
C GLU A 613 2.91 -20.29 -0.24
N PRO A 614 3.71 -19.54 -1.06
CA PRO A 614 3.17 -18.71 -2.12
C PRO A 614 2.35 -19.54 -3.11
N GLU A 615 1.35 -18.91 -3.71
CA GLU A 615 0.55 -19.54 -4.76
C GLU A 615 1.40 -19.96 -5.96
N ARG A 616 2.39 -19.12 -6.31
CA ARG A 616 3.34 -19.37 -7.41
C ARG A 616 4.52 -20.18 -6.88
N LEU A 617 4.61 -21.43 -7.27
CA LEU A 617 5.78 -22.26 -6.99
C LEU A 617 6.88 -21.99 -8.03
N GLU A 618 8.14 -21.94 -7.58
CA GLU A 618 9.29 -21.77 -8.47
C GLU A 618 9.42 -22.89 -9.51
N SER A 619 8.95 -24.10 -9.17
CA SER A 619 8.97 -25.28 -10.02
C SER A 619 7.77 -25.38 -10.98
N ALA A 620 6.83 -24.42 -10.95
CA ALA A 620 5.64 -24.45 -11.78
C ALA A 620 5.99 -24.24 -13.26
N LEU A 621 5.40 -25.08 -14.12
CA LEU A 621 5.56 -24.99 -15.56
C LEU A 621 4.77 -23.78 -16.12
N GLN A 622 5.34 -23.11 -17.12
CA GLN A 622 4.62 -22.07 -17.84
C GLN A 622 3.63 -22.72 -18.82
N PRO A 623 2.35 -22.31 -18.82
CA PRO A 623 1.29 -22.93 -19.65
C PRO A 623 1.46 -22.68 -21.16
N GLY A 624 2.31 -21.72 -21.57
CA GLY A 624 2.34 -21.24 -22.95
C GLY A 624 1.07 -20.44 -23.31
N GLN A 625 0.76 -20.32 -24.61
CA GLN A 625 -0.51 -19.75 -25.04
C GLN A 625 -1.62 -20.79 -24.91
N LEU A 626 -2.68 -20.46 -24.19
CA LEU A 626 -3.82 -21.35 -23.99
C LEU A 626 -4.63 -21.47 -25.30
N ARG A 627 -5.10 -22.70 -25.55
CA ARG A 627 -6.10 -22.97 -26.60
C ARG A 627 -7.52 -22.81 -26.06
N GLY A 628 -7.70 -23.01 -24.74
CA GLY A 628 -8.95 -22.84 -24.06
C GLY A 628 -9.72 -24.13 -23.75
N ASN A 629 -9.06 -25.30 -23.84
CA ASN A 629 -9.68 -26.57 -23.43
C ASN A 629 -9.56 -26.76 -21.93
N LEU A 630 -10.66 -26.97 -21.22
CA LEU A 630 -10.69 -27.17 -19.77
C LEU A 630 -11.40 -28.47 -19.41
N ALA A 631 -10.93 -29.19 -18.41
CA ALA A 631 -11.61 -30.38 -17.93
C ALA A 631 -11.44 -30.60 -16.42
N LEU A 632 -12.48 -31.13 -15.80
CA LEU A 632 -12.45 -31.70 -14.47
C LEU A 632 -12.57 -33.23 -14.62
N SER A 633 -11.66 -33.98 -14.02
CA SER A 633 -11.64 -35.44 -14.08
C SER A 633 -11.81 -36.03 -12.68
N ASN A 634 -13.00 -36.57 -12.39
CA ASN A 634 -13.38 -37.22 -11.14
C ASN A 634 -13.00 -36.39 -9.89
N VAL A 635 -13.35 -35.10 -9.90
CA VAL A 635 -12.95 -34.13 -8.88
C VAL A 635 -13.81 -34.26 -7.63
N ARG A 636 -13.15 -34.46 -6.49
CA ARG A 636 -13.75 -34.36 -5.14
C ARG A 636 -13.19 -33.17 -4.42
N PHE A 637 -14.03 -32.48 -3.67
CA PHE A 637 -13.62 -31.30 -2.92
C PHE A 637 -14.52 -31.04 -1.71
N GLY A 638 -13.90 -30.72 -0.56
CA GLY A 638 -14.55 -30.21 0.64
C GLY A 638 -13.78 -29.02 1.21
N TYR A 639 -14.49 -28.03 1.75
CA TYR A 639 -13.83 -26.90 2.39
C TYR A 639 -13.19 -27.32 3.74
N PRO A 640 -12.03 -26.76 4.11
CA PRO A 640 -11.40 -27.01 5.40
C PRO A 640 -12.37 -26.75 6.57
N GLY A 641 -12.49 -27.71 7.48
CA GLY A 641 -13.39 -27.62 8.64
C GLY A 641 -14.84 -28.07 8.38
N SER A 642 -15.19 -28.45 7.14
CA SER A 642 -16.47 -29.11 6.84
C SER A 642 -16.28 -30.62 6.79
N ALA A 643 -17.19 -31.36 7.41
CA ALA A 643 -17.22 -32.85 7.33
C ALA A 643 -17.74 -33.34 5.98
N ASP A 644 -18.49 -32.52 5.25
CA ASP A 644 -19.16 -32.88 4.00
C ASP A 644 -18.38 -32.42 2.77
N GLU A 645 -18.23 -33.33 1.80
CA GLU A 645 -17.72 -33.01 0.47
C GLU A 645 -18.78 -32.20 -0.32
N VAL A 646 -18.33 -31.05 -0.86
CA VAL A 646 -19.15 -30.19 -1.73
C VAL A 646 -19.23 -30.77 -3.15
N LEU A 647 -18.14 -31.36 -3.65
CA LEU A 647 -18.09 -32.05 -4.93
C LEU A 647 -17.70 -33.52 -4.70
N LYS A 648 -18.44 -34.43 -5.34
CA LYS A 648 -18.40 -35.89 -5.09
C LYS A 648 -18.06 -36.67 -6.36
N GLY A 649 -16.94 -36.34 -7.01
CA GLY A 649 -16.52 -37.05 -8.24
C GLY A 649 -17.05 -36.40 -9.51
N VAL A 650 -16.96 -35.07 -9.62
CA VAL A 650 -17.43 -34.29 -10.76
C VAL A 650 -16.48 -34.45 -11.94
N SER A 651 -17.03 -34.80 -13.12
CA SER A 651 -16.31 -34.81 -14.40
C SER A 651 -17.05 -33.92 -15.40
N ILE A 652 -16.31 -32.94 -15.98
CA ILE A 652 -16.83 -31.93 -16.93
C ILE A 652 -15.77 -31.74 -18.01
N GLU A 653 -16.17 -31.68 -19.26
CA GLU A 653 -15.31 -31.36 -20.40
C GLU A 653 -15.81 -30.11 -21.11
N ILE A 654 -14.91 -29.16 -21.32
CA ILE A 654 -15.18 -27.86 -21.95
C ILE A 654 -14.20 -27.70 -23.11
N PRO A 655 -14.63 -28.03 -24.35
CA PRO A 655 -13.78 -27.88 -25.51
C PRO A 655 -13.41 -26.41 -25.78
N ALA A 656 -12.26 -26.20 -26.44
CA ALA A 656 -11.84 -24.88 -26.88
C ALA A 656 -12.89 -24.25 -27.81
N GLY A 657 -13.24 -22.98 -27.58
CA GLY A 657 -14.23 -22.22 -28.31
C GLY A 657 -15.70 -22.54 -27.96
N ALA A 658 -15.97 -23.58 -27.15
CA ALA A 658 -17.33 -23.93 -26.76
C ALA A 658 -17.91 -22.99 -25.69
N SER A 659 -19.23 -22.79 -25.75
CA SER A 659 -20.03 -22.10 -24.74
C SER A 659 -20.69 -23.13 -23.81
N VAL A 660 -20.36 -23.12 -22.55
CA VAL A 660 -20.82 -24.08 -21.55
C VAL A 660 -21.53 -23.40 -20.39
N ALA A 661 -22.75 -23.87 -20.06
CA ALA A 661 -23.47 -23.43 -18.88
C ALA A 661 -23.38 -24.47 -17.74
N ILE A 662 -23.14 -23.98 -16.54
CA ILE A 662 -23.17 -24.75 -15.29
C ILE A 662 -24.41 -24.29 -14.49
N VAL A 663 -25.40 -25.14 -14.36
CA VAL A 663 -26.69 -24.84 -13.73
C VAL A 663 -26.97 -25.76 -12.54
N GLY A 664 -27.86 -25.36 -11.66
CA GLY A 664 -28.26 -26.14 -10.49
C GLY A 664 -28.76 -25.29 -9.33
N ALA A 665 -29.32 -25.89 -8.32
CA ALA A 665 -29.81 -25.19 -7.13
C ALA A 665 -28.71 -24.41 -6.38
N SER A 666 -29.08 -23.43 -5.57
CA SER A 666 -28.12 -22.74 -4.71
C SER A 666 -27.46 -23.76 -3.76
N GLY A 667 -26.13 -23.64 -3.57
CA GLY A 667 -25.36 -24.58 -2.74
C GLY A 667 -24.99 -25.90 -3.42
N SER A 668 -25.34 -26.14 -4.69
CA SER A 668 -25.01 -27.40 -5.41
C SER A 668 -23.52 -27.57 -5.74
N GLY A 669 -22.70 -26.53 -5.62
CA GLY A 669 -21.25 -26.56 -5.88
C GLY A 669 -20.79 -25.83 -7.13
N LYS A 670 -21.68 -25.10 -7.85
CA LYS A 670 -21.33 -24.35 -9.10
C LYS A 670 -20.13 -23.41 -8.96
N SER A 671 -20.19 -22.47 -8.02
CA SER A 671 -19.08 -21.53 -7.79
C SER A 671 -17.80 -22.22 -7.27
N THR A 672 -17.93 -23.40 -6.65
CA THR A 672 -16.78 -24.23 -6.27
C THR A 672 -16.10 -24.81 -7.52
N ILE A 673 -16.86 -25.25 -8.52
CA ILE A 673 -16.33 -25.70 -9.82
C ILE A 673 -15.51 -24.56 -10.47
N ILE A 674 -16.08 -23.35 -10.52
CA ILE A 674 -15.37 -22.17 -11.07
C ILE A 674 -14.06 -21.91 -10.32
N ARG A 675 -14.08 -21.94 -8.98
CA ARG A 675 -12.86 -21.74 -8.19
C ARG A 675 -11.78 -22.77 -8.45
N LEU A 676 -12.16 -24.02 -8.67
CA LEU A 676 -11.24 -25.10 -9.04
C LEU A 676 -10.67 -24.92 -10.45
N LEU A 677 -11.50 -24.56 -11.43
CA LEU A 677 -11.06 -24.26 -12.81
C LEU A 677 -10.07 -23.09 -12.86
N LEU A 678 -10.25 -22.09 -11.98
CA LEU A 678 -9.36 -20.94 -11.84
C LEU A 678 -8.11 -21.23 -11.00
N GLY A 679 -8.00 -22.43 -10.40
CA GLY A 679 -6.90 -22.77 -9.51
C GLY A 679 -6.91 -21.99 -8.18
N LEU A 680 -8.04 -21.36 -7.79
CA LEU A 680 -8.20 -20.67 -6.51
C LEU A 680 -8.38 -21.64 -5.34
N GLU A 681 -8.78 -22.87 -5.64
CA GLU A 681 -8.87 -24.00 -4.69
C GLU A 681 -8.17 -25.22 -5.32
N ARG A 682 -7.73 -26.14 -4.49
CA ARG A 682 -7.12 -27.40 -4.95
C ARG A 682 -8.07 -28.56 -4.67
N PRO A 683 -8.30 -29.47 -5.62
CA PRO A 683 -9.18 -30.63 -5.39
C PRO A 683 -8.60 -31.55 -4.31
N SER A 684 -9.46 -32.18 -3.49
CA SER A 684 -9.07 -33.21 -2.52
C SER A 684 -8.63 -34.51 -3.24
N SER A 685 -9.28 -34.83 -4.36
CA SER A 685 -8.89 -35.89 -5.28
C SER A 685 -9.40 -35.60 -6.68
N GLY A 686 -8.88 -36.30 -7.70
CA GLY A 686 -9.12 -36.01 -9.11
C GLY A 686 -8.13 -34.97 -9.67
N ARG A 687 -8.41 -34.42 -10.86
CA ARG A 687 -7.53 -33.46 -11.55
C ARG A 687 -8.33 -32.38 -12.24
N VAL A 688 -7.76 -31.18 -12.27
CA VAL A 688 -8.19 -30.07 -13.14
C VAL A 688 -7.20 -29.95 -14.28
N LEU A 689 -7.66 -30.02 -15.50
CA LEU A 689 -6.82 -30.01 -16.67
C LEU A 689 -7.06 -28.72 -17.47
N VAL A 690 -5.98 -28.08 -17.92
CA VAL A 690 -5.97 -26.94 -18.83
C VAL A 690 -5.14 -27.34 -20.06
N ASP A 691 -5.77 -27.36 -21.22
CA ASP A 691 -5.18 -27.88 -22.47
C ASP A 691 -4.51 -29.26 -22.31
N GLY A 692 -5.14 -30.13 -21.51
CA GLY A 692 -4.66 -31.48 -21.23
C GLY A 692 -3.53 -31.56 -20.18
N GLN A 693 -3.06 -30.43 -19.65
CA GLN A 693 -2.05 -30.36 -18.60
C GLN A 693 -2.70 -30.18 -17.24
N ASP A 694 -2.17 -30.85 -16.22
CA ASP A 694 -2.66 -30.72 -14.83
C ASP A 694 -2.35 -29.32 -14.27
N LEU A 695 -3.40 -28.59 -13.91
CA LEU A 695 -3.30 -27.23 -13.35
C LEU A 695 -2.42 -27.17 -12.08
N ALA A 696 -2.36 -28.24 -11.31
CA ALA A 696 -1.51 -28.33 -10.12
C ALA A 696 0.01 -28.22 -10.44
N ARG A 697 0.41 -28.45 -11.69
CA ARG A 697 1.79 -28.35 -12.16
C ARG A 697 2.08 -27.05 -12.91
N LEU A 698 1.07 -26.30 -13.28
CA LEU A 698 1.18 -25.05 -14.03
C LEU A 698 1.31 -23.86 -13.08
N ASP A 699 1.87 -22.76 -13.57
CA ASP A 699 1.80 -21.46 -12.89
C ASP A 699 0.33 -20.94 -12.97
N PRO A 700 -0.45 -20.97 -11.86
CA PRO A 700 -1.86 -20.61 -11.91
C PRO A 700 -2.08 -19.13 -12.24
N VAL A 701 -1.10 -18.26 -11.91
CA VAL A 701 -1.15 -16.83 -12.25
C VAL A 701 -1.01 -16.64 -13.76
N ALA A 702 -0.09 -17.39 -14.41
CA ALA A 702 0.11 -17.33 -15.85
C ALA A 702 -1.11 -17.92 -16.63
N VAL A 703 -1.79 -18.90 -16.06
CA VAL A 703 -3.06 -19.43 -16.59
C VAL A 703 -4.16 -18.36 -16.49
N ARG A 704 -4.39 -17.79 -15.29
CA ARG A 704 -5.44 -16.77 -15.07
C ARG A 704 -5.25 -15.50 -15.87
N ARG A 705 -4.01 -15.11 -16.19
CA ARG A 705 -3.73 -13.94 -17.04
C ARG A 705 -4.27 -14.06 -18.46
N GLN A 706 -4.55 -15.28 -18.93
CA GLN A 706 -5.13 -15.56 -20.23
C GLN A 706 -6.64 -15.85 -20.16
N MET A 707 -7.23 -15.72 -18.97
CA MET A 707 -8.64 -15.89 -18.70
C MET A 707 -9.29 -14.56 -18.31
N GLY A 708 -10.43 -14.25 -18.89
CA GLY A 708 -11.30 -13.17 -18.42
C GLY A 708 -12.26 -13.71 -17.38
N VAL A 709 -12.30 -13.13 -16.20
CA VAL A 709 -13.09 -13.69 -15.08
C VAL A 709 -13.95 -12.61 -14.43
N VAL A 710 -15.25 -12.88 -14.34
CA VAL A 710 -16.20 -12.11 -13.53
C VAL A 710 -16.78 -13.03 -12.48
N MET A 711 -16.47 -12.77 -11.22
CA MET A 711 -16.95 -13.54 -10.06
C MET A 711 -18.26 -12.96 -9.52
N GLN A 712 -19.10 -13.79 -8.92
CA GLN A 712 -20.40 -13.42 -8.32
C GLN A 712 -20.32 -12.24 -7.35
N LYS A 713 -19.28 -12.16 -6.53
CA LYS A 713 -19.02 -11.07 -5.57
C LYS A 713 -17.86 -10.17 -6.02
N GLY A 714 -17.69 -9.99 -7.32
CA GLY A 714 -16.68 -9.09 -7.85
C GLY A 714 -16.99 -7.64 -7.45
N GLN A 715 -15.95 -6.87 -7.07
CA GLN A 715 -16.07 -5.47 -6.73
C GLN A 715 -15.02 -4.65 -7.48
N VAL A 716 -15.36 -3.40 -7.77
CA VAL A 716 -14.39 -2.41 -8.24
C VAL A 716 -13.48 -2.01 -7.07
N ILE A 717 -12.23 -1.72 -7.40
CA ILE A 717 -11.24 -1.26 -6.42
C ILE A 717 -11.25 0.28 -6.42
N PRO A 718 -11.13 0.95 -5.26
CA PRO A 718 -10.99 2.40 -5.23
C PRO A 718 -9.86 2.89 -6.12
N GLY A 719 -10.18 3.65 -7.17
CA GLY A 719 -9.26 4.10 -8.21
C GLY A 719 -10.01 4.65 -9.41
N THR A 720 -9.32 4.99 -10.49
CA THR A 720 -9.97 5.45 -11.72
C THR A 720 -10.64 4.27 -12.47
N VAL A 721 -11.60 4.58 -13.36
CA VAL A 721 -12.22 3.58 -14.25
C VAL A 721 -11.13 2.87 -15.06
N ALA A 722 -10.19 3.63 -15.62
CA ALA A 722 -9.06 3.08 -16.37
C ALA A 722 -8.20 2.12 -15.53
N GLU A 723 -7.86 2.47 -14.28
CA GLU A 723 -7.13 1.57 -13.37
C GLU A 723 -7.92 0.31 -13.05
N ASN A 724 -9.24 0.41 -12.94
CA ASN A 724 -10.11 -0.73 -12.71
C ASN A 724 -10.19 -1.68 -13.92
N ILE A 725 -10.22 -1.14 -15.14
CA ILE A 725 -10.25 -1.95 -16.37
C ILE A 725 -8.87 -2.53 -16.67
N LEU A 726 -7.83 -1.68 -16.73
CA LEU A 726 -6.46 -2.07 -17.07
C LEU A 726 -5.82 -2.97 -16.01
N GLY A 727 -6.15 -2.73 -14.73
CA GLY A 727 -5.52 -3.44 -13.61
C GLY A 727 -4.00 -3.32 -13.65
N SER A 728 -3.31 -4.44 -13.49
CA SER A 728 -1.84 -4.52 -13.60
C SER A 728 -1.36 -4.89 -15.01
N THR A 729 -2.23 -4.85 -16.04
CA THR A 729 -1.83 -5.10 -17.41
C THR A 729 -1.11 -3.87 -17.97
N LEU A 730 -0.38 -4.06 -19.08
CA LEU A 730 0.44 -3.03 -19.72
C LEU A 730 -0.19 -2.59 -21.04
N LEU A 731 -1.49 -2.85 -21.16
CA LEU A 731 -2.31 -2.41 -22.26
C LEU A 731 -2.57 -0.90 -22.17
N THR A 732 -2.89 -0.31 -23.29
CA THR A 732 -3.08 1.14 -23.44
C THR A 732 -4.46 1.60 -22.98
N LEU A 733 -4.65 2.91 -22.88
CA LEU A 733 -5.96 3.48 -22.61
C LEU A 733 -6.95 3.19 -23.76
N ASP A 734 -6.47 3.08 -24.99
CA ASP A 734 -7.28 2.74 -26.15
C ASP A 734 -7.79 1.29 -26.04
N ASP A 735 -6.95 0.35 -25.58
CA ASP A 735 -7.40 -1.03 -25.29
C ASP A 735 -8.47 -1.07 -24.18
N ALA A 736 -8.39 -0.15 -23.22
CA ALA A 736 -9.41 -0.04 -22.17
C ALA A 736 -10.74 0.51 -22.73
N TRP A 737 -10.70 1.43 -23.69
CA TRP A 737 -11.88 1.91 -24.40
C TRP A 737 -12.52 0.82 -25.24
N ASP A 738 -11.72 0.06 -26.01
CA ASP A 738 -12.21 -1.09 -26.79
C ASP A 738 -12.92 -2.12 -25.89
N ALA A 739 -12.33 -2.42 -24.74
CA ALA A 739 -12.93 -3.33 -23.77
C ALA A 739 -14.20 -2.76 -23.13
N ALA A 740 -14.25 -1.45 -22.87
CA ALA A 740 -15.44 -0.77 -22.35
C ALA A 740 -16.59 -0.78 -23.37
N GLU A 741 -16.30 -0.57 -24.65
CA GLU A 741 -17.28 -0.66 -25.73
C GLU A 741 -17.87 -2.07 -25.84
N GLN A 742 -17.01 -3.11 -25.81
CA GLN A 742 -17.44 -4.50 -25.82
C GLN A 742 -18.30 -4.88 -24.60
N ALA A 743 -18.10 -4.25 -23.46
CA ALA A 743 -18.87 -4.46 -22.23
C ALA A 743 -20.14 -3.59 -22.16
N GLY A 744 -20.41 -2.75 -23.13
CA GLY A 744 -21.54 -1.81 -23.12
C GLY A 744 -21.39 -0.72 -22.04
N LEU A 745 -20.15 -0.35 -21.71
CA LEU A 745 -19.82 0.64 -20.67
C LEU A 745 -19.43 2.01 -21.25
N ALA A 746 -19.19 2.11 -22.55
CA ALA A 746 -18.66 3.31 -23.18
C ALA A 746 -19.54 4.55 -22.93
N GLU A 747 -20.84 4.44 -23.14
CA GLU A 747 -21.81 5.53 -22.88
C GLU A 747 -21.82 5.95 -21.40
N ASP A 748 -21.77 4.98 -20.47
CA ASP A 748 -21.71 5.27 -19.04
C ASP A 748 -20.45 6.07 -18.68
N ILE A 749 -19.29 5.67 -19.25
CA ILE A 749 -18.02 6.39 -19.03
C ILE A 749 -18.07 7.78 -19.65
N GLU A 750 -18.71 7.91 -20.81
CA GLU A 750 -18.91 9.20 -21.48
C GLU A 750 -19.77 10.17 -20.67
N ALA A 751 -20.73 9.68 -19.95
CA ALA A 751 -21.54 10.48 -19.05
C ALA A 751 -20.80 10.88 -17.74
N MET A 752 -19.64 10.27 -17.43
CA MET A 752 -18.88 10.57 -16.21
C MET A 752 -18.05 11.86 -16.36
N PRO A 753 -17.89 12.66 -15.30
CA PRO A 753 -17.22 13.99 -15.37
C PRO A 753 -15.78 13.97 -15.90
N MET A 754 -15.05 12.88 -15.69
CA MET A 754 -13.65 12.71 -16.13
C MET A 754 -13.45 11.51 -17.04
N GLY A 755 -14.52 10.92 -17.60
CA GLY A 755 -14.46 9.75 -18.45
C GLY A 755 -13.70 8.60 -17.79
N MET A 756 -12.76 7.99 -18.50
CA MET A 756 -11.90 6.91 -17.99
C MET A 756 -11.08 7.30 -16.76
N HIS A 757 -10.82 8.58 -16.52
CA HIS A 757 -10.08 9.08 -15.35
C HIS A 757 -10.97 9.39 -14.16
N THR A 758 -12.29 9.14 -14.25
CA THR A 758 -13.20 9.29 -13.10
C THR A 758 -12.81 8.34 -12.00
N TYR A 759 -12.64 8.88 -10.79
CA TYR A 759 -12.35 8.08 -9.59
C TYR A 759 -13.63 7.38 -9.11
N VAL A 760 -13.59 6.07 -9.02
CA VAL A 760 -14.73 5.23 -8.65
C VAL A 760 -14.40 4.34 -7.45
N ASN A 761 -15.43 3.98 -6.71
CA ASN A 761 -15.38 3.00 -5.64
C ASN A 761 -16.72 2.23 -5.61
N PRO A 762 -16.87 1.15 -4.82
CA PRO A 762 -18.10 0.36 -4.80
C PRO A 762 -19.39 1.14 -4.47
N SER A 763 -19.28 2.29 -3.80
CA SER A 763 -20.45 3.10 -3.43
C SER A 763 -20.83 4.19 -4.45
N THR A 764 -19.95 4.48 -5.42
CA THR A 764 -20.17 5.54 -6.42
C THR A 764 -20.76 5.06 -7.73
N LEU A 765 -20.73 3.76 -7.98
CA LEU A 765 -21.27 3.13 -9.18
C LEU A 765 -22.55 2.36 -8.87
N SER A 766 -23.50 2.37 -9.78
CA SER A 766 -24.65 1.46 -9.74
C SER A 766 -24.20 0.00 -9.87
N GLY A 767 -25.00 -0.96 -9.41
CA GLY A 767 -24.69 -2.39 -9.53
C GLY A 767 -24.43 -2.82 -10.99
N GLY A 768 -25.21 -2.30 -11.93
CA GLY A 768 -25.02 -2.54 -13.37
C GLY A 768 -23.72 -1.97 -13.91
N GLN A 769 -23.38 -0.72 -13.53
CA GLN A 769 -22.10 -0.09 -13.91
C GLN A 769 -20.90 -0.85 -13.35
N GLN A 770 -20.98 -1.30 -12.08
CA GLN A 770 -19.92 -2.13 -11.50
C GLN A 770 -19.73 -3.42 -12.30
N GLN A 771 -20.81 -4.11 -12.68
CA GLN A 771 -20.73 -5.32 -13.49
C GLN A 771 -20.15 -5.04 -14.88
N LYS A 772 -20.51 -3.94 -15.54
CA LYS A 772 -19.95 -3.54 -16.84
C LYS A 772 -18.43 -3.25 -16.72
N VAL A 773 -17.98 -2.60 -15.65
CA VAL A 773 -16.54 -2.39 -15.41
C VAL A 773 -15.79 -3.72 -15.23
N LEU A 774 -16.37 -4.66 -14.47
CA LEU A 774 -15.77 -5.98 -14.30
C LEU A 774 -15.75 -6.81 -15.58
N LEU A 775 -16.80 -6.67 -16.42
CA LEU A 775 -16.85 -7.28 -17.75
C LEU A 775 -15.80 -6.67 -18.68
N ALA A 776 -15.65 -5.34 -18.72
CA ALA A 776 -14.61 -4.68 -19.50
C ALA A 776 -13.22 -5.17 -19.09
N ARG A 777 -12.94 -5.30 -17.78
CA ARG A 777 -11.71 -5.91 -17.26
C ARG A 777 -11.53 -7.35 -17.75
N ALA A 778 -12.60 -8.15 -17.77
CA ALA A 778 -12.54 -9.55 -18.19
C ALA A 778 -12.31 -9.71 -19.70
N LEU A 779 -12.81 -8.80 -20.52
CA LEU A 779 -12.66 -8.81 -21.98
C LEU A 779 -11.34 -8.16 -22.45
N LEU A 780 -10.68 -7.40 -21.55
CA LEU A 780 -9.43 -6.74 -21.86
C LEU A 780 -8.35 -7.75 -22.31
N GLY A 781 -7.63 -7.43 -23.36
CA GLY A 781 -6.53 -8.26 -23.85
C GLY A 781 -6.97 -9.53 -24.60
N LYS A 782 -8.25 -9.64 -24.97
CA LYS A 782 -8.81 -10.73 -25.76
C LYS A 782 -8.48 -12.11 -25.18
N PRO A 783 -9.04 -12.45 -24.01
CA PRO A 783 -8.77 -13.71 -23.32
C PRO A 783 -9.15 -14.91 -24.17
N ARG A 784 -8.53 -16.08 -23.91
CA ARG A 784 -8.87 -17.36 -24.58
C ARG A 784 -10.04 -18.09 -23.91
N VAL A 785 -10.26 -17.79 -22.64
CA VAL A 785 -11.35 -18.35 -21.82
C VAL A 785 -12.04 -17.22 -21.09
N VAL A 786 -13.36 -17.17 -21.10
CA VAL A 786 -14.15 -16.23 -20.31
C VAL A 786 -15.01 -17.02 -19.32
N VAL A 787 -14.92 -16.66 -18.06
CA VAL A 787 -15.66 -17.28 -16.95
C VAL A 787 -16.58 -16.25 -16.30
N LEU A 788 -17.88 -16.53 -16.29
CA LEU A 788 -18.93 -15.65 -15.81
C LEU A 788 -19.71 -16.35 -14.69
N ASP A 789 -19.50 -15.92 -13.44
CA ASP A 789 -20.27 -16.42 -12.29
C ASP A 789 -21.37 -15.40 -11.95
N GLU A 790 -22.57 -15.60 -12.47
CA GLU A 790 -23.75 -14.72 -12.33
C GLU A 790 -23.50 -13.27 -12.79
N ALA A 791 -22.58 -13.08 -13.73
CA ALA A 791 -22.05 -11.77 -14.10
C ALA A 791 -23.03 -10.85 -14.86
N THR A 792 -24.19 -11.34 -15.29
CA THR A 792 -25.20 -10.58 -16.02
C THR A 792 -26.49 -10.33 -15.21
N SER A 793 -26.51 -10.70 -13.94
CA SER A 793 -27.74 -10.65 -13.11
C SER A 793 -28.24 -9.23 -12.82
N ALA A 794 -27.36 -8.23 -12.75
CA ALA A 794 -27.69 -6.83 -12.49
C ALA A 794 -27.71 -5.97 -13.78
N LEU A 795 -27.52 -6.56 -14.97
CA LEU A 795 -27.59 -5.86 -16.24
C LEU A 795 -29.05 -5.79 -16.73
N ASP A 796 -29.40 -4.68 -17.36
CA ASP A 796 -30.61 -4.53 -18.15
C ASP A 796 -30.55 -5.38 -19.45
N GLU A 797 -31.70 -5.65 -20.07
CA GLU A 797 -31.78 -6.51 -21.25
C GLU A 797 -30.92 -6.01 -22.42
N GLN A 798 -30.87 -4.70 -22.64
CA GLN A 798 -30.10 -4.10 -23.73
C GLN A 798 -28.59 -4.27 -23.51
N SER A 799 -28.10 -3.96 -22.33
CA SER A 799 -26.69 -4.17 -21.94
C SER A 799 -26.31 -5.65 -21.98
N GLN A 800 -27.21 -6.55 -21.56
CA GLN A 800 -26.98 -7.97 -21.63
C GLN A 800 -26.87 -8.45 -23.09
N ALA A 801 -27.75 -7.99 -24.01
CA ALA A 801 -27.68 -8.32 -25.41
C ALA A 801 -26.34 -7.88 -26.04
N THR A 802 -25.90 -6.65 -25.77
CA THR A 802 -24.61 -6.11 -26.22
C THR A 802 -23.42 -6.98 -25.78
N VAL A 803 -23.42 -7.39 -24.50
CA VAL A 803 -22.37 -8.25 -23.96
C VAL A 803 -22.36 -9.63 -24.58
N VAL A 804 -23.54 -10.25 -24.79
CA VAL A 804 -23.67 -11.56 -25.41
C VAL A 804 -23.20 -11.49 -26.86
N GLU A 805 -23.63 -10.49 -27.63
CA GLU A 805 -23.21 -10.29 -29.02
C GLU A 805 -21.70 -10.06 -29.13
N SER A 806 -21.11 -9.26 -28.24
CA SER A 806 -19.66 -9.03 -28.18
C SER A 806 -18.92 -10.33 -27.92
N MET A 807 -19.42 -11.17 -27.00
CA MET A 807 -18.83 -12.47 -26.71
C MET A 807 -18.97 -13.49 -27.83
N GLU A 808 -20.06 -13.45 -28.61
CA GLU A 808 -20.26 -14.32 -29.78
C GLU A 808 -19.29 -13.99 -30.92
N ARG A 809 -18.91 -12.72 -31.06
CA ARG A 809 -17.88 -12.28 -32.01
C ARG A 809 -16.46 -12.71 -31.65
N LEU A 810 -16.23 -13.00 -30.36
CA LEU A 810 -14.96 -13.48 -29.89
C LEU A 810 -14.91 -15.01 -29.96
N ASP A 811 -13.92 -15.56 -30.67
CA ASP A 811 -13.67 -17.02 -30.75
C ASP A 811 -12.97 -17.47 -29.45
N VAL A 812 -13.75 -17.50 -28.33
CA VAL A 812 -13.26 -17.80 -26.98
C VAL A 812 -14.12 -18.87 -26.31
N THR A 813 -13.49 -19.68 -25.46
CA THR A 813 -14.21 -20.63 -24.60
C THR A 813 -15.00 -19.87 -23.54
N ARG A 814 -16.30 -20.11 -23.43
CA ARG A 814 -17.19 -19.43 -22.49
C ARG A 814 -17.73 -20.39 -21.45
N ILE A 815 -17.61 -20.01 -20.18
CA ILE A 815 -18.17 -20.79 -19.06
C ILE A 815 -19.08 -19.84 -18.27
N ALA A 816 -20.36 -20.13 -18.25
CA ALA A 816 -21.34 -19.34 -17.51
C ALA A 816 -22.00 -20.16 -16.38
N VAL A 817 -21.94 -19.63 -15.18
CA VAL A 817 -22.89 -20.05 -14.13
C VAL A 817 -24.10 -19.16 -14.30
N ALA A 818 -25.17 -19.73 -14.85
CA ALA A 818 -26.35 -18.99 -15.24
C ALA A 818 -27.60 -19.43 -14.42
N HIS A 819 -28.37 -18.41 -14.06
CA HIS A 819 -29.69 -18.58 -13.48
C HIS A 819 -30.80 -18.11 -14.44
N ARG A 820 -30.48 -17.41 -15.55
CA ARG A 820 -31.46 -16.95 -16.53
C ARG A 820 -31.53 -17.88 -17.71
N VAL A 821 -32.78 -18.27 -18.09
CA VAL A 821 -33.04 -19.16 -19.23
C VAL A 821 -32.47 -18.62 -20.53
N SER A 822 -32.52 -17.30 -20.76
CA SER A 822 -31.94 -16.61 -21.93
C SER A 822 -30.46 -16.90 -22.12
N THR A 823 -29.67 -16.86 -21.07
CA THR A 823 -28.23 -17.15 -21.10
C THR A 823 -27.94 -18.63 -21.29
N ILE A 824 -28.75 -19.51 -20.70
CA ILE A 824 -28.57 -20.96 -20.78
C ILE A 824 -28.89 -21.48 -22.18
N ARG A 825 -29.89 -20.89 -22.87
CA ARG A 825 -30.37 -21.33 -24.19
C ARG A 825 -29.30 -21.16 -25.29
N THR A 826 -28.41 -20.20 -25.17
CA THR A 826 -27.38 -19.93 -26.18
C THR A 826 -26.10 -20.76 -25.99
N CYS A 827 -26.05 -21.66 -24.98
CA CYS A 827 -24.89 -22.48 -24.71
C CYS A 827 -24.92 -23.80 -25.51
N ASP A 828 -23.75 -24.20 -26.03
CA ASP A 828 -23.58 -25.47 -26.76
C ASP A 828 -23.79 -26.69 -25.86
N ARG A 829 -23.44 -26.58 -24.57
CA ARG A 829 -23.58 -27.67 -23.60
C ARG A 829 -23.92 -27.14 -22.21
N ILE A 830 -24.79 -27.87 -21.53
CA ILE A 830 -25.24 -27.55 -20.19
C ILE A 830 -24.87 -28.70 -19.25
N TYR A 831 -24.31 -28.40 -18.10
CA TYR A 831 -24.06 -29.34 -16.99
C TYR A 831 -24.95 -28.97 -15.82
N VAL A 832 -25.80 -29.90 -15.41
CA VAL A 832 -26.71 -29.72 -14.28
C VAL A 832 -26.10 -30.36 -13.05
N ILE A 833 -25.80 -29.51 -12.05
CA ILE A 833 -25.18 -29.94 -10.80
C ILE A 833 -26.24 -30.07 -9.70
N GLU A 834 -26.34 -31.25 -9.14
CA GLU A 834 -27.23 -31.54 -8.02
C GLU A 834 -26.46 -32.26 -6.90
N ARG A 835 -26.47 -31.72 -5.67
CA ARG A 835 -25.79 -32.28 -4.50
C ARG A 835 -24.33 -32.69 -4.71
N GLY A 836 -23.61 -31.90 -5.50
CA GLY A 836 -22.17 -32.09 -5.74
C GLY A 836 -21.81 -33.12 -6.82
N VAL A 837 -22.78 -33.58 -7.61
CA VAL A 837 -22.55 -34.48 -8.77
C VAL A 837 -23.14 -33.87 -10.04
N VAL A 838 -22.66 -34.28 -11.22
CA VAL A 838 -23.28 -33.97 -12.50
C VAL A 838 -24.52 -34.89 -12.64
N ALA A 839 -25.71 -34.33 -12.46
CA ALA A 839 -26.95 -35.05 -12.55
C ALA A 839 -27.43 -35.27 -14.00
N GLN A 840 -27.25 -34.23 -14.83
CA GLN A 840 -27.62 -34.26 -16.25
C GLN A 840 -26.62 -33.42 -17.08
N GLN A 841 -26.45 -33.78 -18.36
CA GLN A 841 -25.65 -33.00 -19.30
C GLN A 841 -26.22 -33.14 -20.70
N GLY A 842 -26.20 -32.08 -21.51
CA GLY A 842 -26.71 -32.08 -22.88
C GLY A 842 -26.93 -30.69 -23.43
N THR A 843 -27.59 -30.55 -24.56
CA THR A 843 -28.07 -29.28 -25.11
C THR A 843 -29.37 -28.84 -24.40
N PHE A 844 -29.77 -27.59 -24.62
CA PHE A 844 -31.01 -27.06 -24.00
C PHE A 844 -32.23 -27.88 -24.34
N ASP A 845 -32.41 -28.22 -25.60
CA ASP A 845 -33.59 -28.94 -26.09
C ASP A 845 -33.57 -30.41 -25.64
N GLU A 846 -32.40 -31.05 -25.61
CA GLU A 846 -32.26 -32.44 -25.08
C GLU A 846 -32.65 -32.51 -23.61
N LEU A 847 -32.16 -31.56 -22.79
CA LEU A 847 -32.45 -31.56 -21.36
C LEU A 847 -33.88 -31.13 -21.02
N LEU A 848 -34.49 -30.29 -21.81
CA LEU A 848 -35.89 -29.88 -21.66
C LEU A 848 -36.86 -31.01 -21.97
N SER A 849 -36.51 -31.85 -22.97
CA SER A 849 -37.33 -33.02 -23.36
C SER A 849 -37.27 -34.17 -22.33
N GLN A 850 -36.22 -34.20 -21.50
CA GLN A 850 -36.02 -35.25 -20.48
C GLN A 850 -36.60 -34.84 -19.12
N PRO A 851 -37.33 -35.77 -18.45
CA PRO A 851 -37.72 -35.49 -17.06
C PRO A 851 -36.49 -35.43 -16.16
N GLY A 852 -36.31 -34.35 -15.39
CA GLY A 852 -35.14 -34.24 -14.54
C GLY A 852 -34.99 -32.89 -13.84
N ALA A 853 -33.81 -32.67 -13.28
CA ALA A 853 -33.50 -31.48 -12.48
C ALA A 853 -33.49 -30.20 -13.34
N PHE A 854 -33.08 -30.31 -14.61
CA PHE A 854 -33.06 -29.17 -15.54
C PHE A 854 -34.48 -28.66 -15.86
N ARG A 855 -35.38 -29.60 -16.23
CA ARG A 855 -36.78 -29.26 -16.54
C ARG A 855 -37.46 -28.57 -15.36
N ARG A 856 -37.35 -29.14 -14.16
CA ARG A 856 -37.89 -28.51 -12.92
C ARG A 856 -37.33 -27.08 -12.68
N LEU A 857 -36.06 -26.86 -13.00
CA LEU A 857 -35.41 -25.57 -12.84
C LEU A 857 -35.97 -24.53 -13.85
N VAL A 858 -36.16 -24.92 -15.13
CA VAL A 858 -36.72 -24.07 -16.16
C VAL A 858 -38.18 -23.77 -15.94
N GLU A 859 -39.01 -24.80 -15.61
CA GLU A 859 -40.43 -24.65 -15.30
C GLU A 859 -40.66 -23.69 -14.11
N ARG A 860 -39.88 -23.79 -13.07
CA ARG A 860 -39.93 -22.88 -11.93
C ARG A 860 -39.60 -21.42 -12.31
N GLN A 861 -38.60 -21.21 -13.16
CA GLN A 861 -38.25 -19.85 -13.61
C GLN A 861 -39.29 -19.26 -14.55
N LEU A 862 -39.90 -20.07 -15.40
CA LEU A 862 -41.00 -19.62 -16.25
C LEU A 862 -42.26 -19.28 -15.43
N ALA A 863 -42.56 -20.03 -14.38
CA ALA A 863 -43.66 -19.71 -13.45
C ALA A 863 -43.40 -18.44 -12.62
N GLU A 864 -42.15 -18.14 -12.29
CA GLU A 864 -41.77 -16.87 -11.64
C GLU A 864 -41.90 -15.64 -12.57
N LEU A 865 -41.86 -15.85 -13.91
CA LEU A 865 -42.00 -14.79 -14.93
C LEU A 865 -43.45 -14.52 -15.34
N ASP A 866 -44.37 -15.46 -15.11
CA ASP A 866 -45.80 -15.34 -15.41
C ASP A 866 -46.66 -15.64 -14.15
N PRO A 867 -46.72 -14.72 -13.20
CA PRO A 867 -47.52 -14.93 -11.96
C PRO A 867 -49.03 -14.94 -12.23
N ALA A 868 -49.52 -14.69 -13.46
CA ALA A 868 -50.94 -14.70 -13.80
C ALA A 868 -51.49 -16.09 -14.09
N ALA A 869 -50.68 -17.14 -14.09
CA ALA A 869 -51.14 -18.52 -14.37
C ALA A 869 -51.66 -19.27 -13.14
N ASP A 870 -51.52 -18.74 -11.90
CA ASP A 870 -51.93 -19.40 -10.66
C ASP A 870 -53.29 -18.91 -10.13
N ASP A 871 -53.98 -17.99 -10.84
CA ASP A 871 -55.35 -17.53 -10.52
C ASP A 871 -56.41 -18.27 -11.41
N ALA A 872 -56.28 -19.55 -11.59
CA ALA A 872 -57.43 -20.33 -12.08
C ALA A 872 -58.33 -20.65 -10.86
N PRO A 873 -59.62 -20.27 -10.92
CA PRO A 873 -60.51 -20.56 -9.79
C PRO A 873 -60.67 -22.09 -9.64
N ASP A 874 -60.40 -22.55 -8.42
CA ASP A 874 -60.74 -23.88 -7.97
C ASP A 874 -62.29 -23.96 -7.96
N ASP A 875 -62.90 -24.49 -9.02
CA ASP A 875 -64.30 -24.79 -9.11
C ASP A 875 -64.67 -25.85 -8.09
N GLY A 876 -65.48 -25.36 -7.19
CA GLY A 876 -66.06 -26.02 -6.05
C GLY A 876 -66.44 -27.50 -6.21
N ALA A 877 -66.17 -28.24 -5.15
CA ALA A 877 -66.91 -29.40 -4.79
C ALA A 877 -67.39 -29.24 -3.34
N ASP A 878 -68.65 -28.81 -3.24
CA ASP A 878 -69.45 -28.92 -2.06
C ASP A 878 -69.46 -30.30 -1.48
N GLY A 879 -69.34 -30.45 -0.20
CA GLY A 879 -69.65 -31.66 0.53
C GLY A 879 -69.59 -31.42 2.05
N PRO A 880 -70.61 -31.77 2.83
CA PRO A 880 -71.07 -31.09 4.01
C PRO A 880 -70.57 -31.71 5.33
N ASP A 881 -70.63 -30.83 6.34
CA ASP A 881 -70.84 -31.06 7.77
C ASP A 881 -70.18 -32.24 8.48
N ALA A 882 -69.37 -31.99 9.44
CA ALA A 882 -69.52 -32.55 10.79
C ALA A 882 -68.91 -31.67 11.85
N ALA A 883 -69.70 -31.21 12.70
CA ALA A 883 -69.50 -30.54 13.95
C ALA A 883 -68.69 -31.43 14.94
N ASP A 884 -68.06 -30.76 15.84
CA ASP A 884 -67.90 -31.00 17.28
C ASP A 884 -66.46 -31.28 17.84
N GLU A 885 -66.19 -30.43 18.83
CA GLU A 885 -65.53 -30.68 20.11
C GLU A 885 -64.01 -30.93 20.13
N ALA A 886 -63.29 -29.98 20.61
CA ALA A 886 -62.58 -29.77 21.92
C ALA A 886 -61.47 -28.79 21.83
#